data_d4637b14fb52b232f76f9ea76925d315
#
_entry.id   d4637b14fb52b232f76f9ea76925d315
#
_cell.length_a   1.000
_cell.length_b   1.000
_cell.length_c   1.000
_cell.angle_alpha   90.00
_cell.angle_beta   90.00
_cell.angle_gamma   90.00
#
_symmetry.space_group_name_H-M   'P 1'
#
loop_
_entity.id
_entity.type
_entity.pdbx_description
1 polymer ?
#
loop_
_entity_poly.entity_id
_entity_poly.type
_entity_poly.pdbx_seq_one_letter_code
_entity_poly.pdbx_strand_id
1 'polypeptide(L)'
;MQDKIIVKGARANNLKNIDVTIPRDKLVVMTGLSGSGKSSLAFDTIYAEGQRRYVESLSSYARMFLGQMDKPDVDYIEGLSPAISIDQKTTSKNPRSTVGTVTEIYDYLRLLWARVGTPHCPKCGKEIRQQTIDQIIDQVLSLPEGTRIQVMAPVIRGKKGEHAKIFEDAKRSGYVRARVDGNLYELDEEIKLEKNKKHTIEIVVDRLIIRPDIQQRLTDSVETASGLTGGLVVVNLLREERDLTFSQNYACEDCGISIEELTPRMFSFNNPFGACPTCTGLGSQLKVDPELIVPDKSLSILEGAIQASGWNNIRGDGISRMYFDALAKKYHFSLTDPWETLPEDVRSIILYGTGGEKLELHYDQPRGKGVLYQPFEGICNNVERRYKETQSDASKRELEELMAECPCPTCKGKRLKKESLAVTVGDKDIDALTRMSVVDELQWVDRLELTHQQHLIADRILKEIKSRLGFLQSVGLGYLTLSRSAGTLSGGESQRIRLATQIGSSLMGVLYILDEPSIGLHQRDNDKLLATLQNLRDLGNTLLVVEHDEDTMRAADYQIDIGPGAGIHGGEVVAAGTPEEVMANPNSLTGQYLSGKKRIPVPETRRPGNGKSLKVIGAAENNLRHIDVEFPLGTFTVVTGVSGSGKSSLVNEILFKKLGVELNRMKVHPGRCDRIEGIEYLDKVVDIDQSPIGRTPRSNPATYTGLFNDIRDLFASTQEAKSRGYGPGRFSFNVRGGRCEACSGDGVLKIEMHFLPDIFVPCEVCKGRRYNRETLEVRYKGKNIADVLEMTVDEAVEFFAPLPRIRNKLQTLCDVGLGYVKLGQPSTELSGGEAQRVKLATELSKIATGKTIYILDEPTTGLHTDDVRKLLEVLQRLVDSGNTVVVIEHNLDVIKCADHLIDLGPEGGDGGGTIVCTGTPEEVAACRSSFTGQYLKKVLEK
;
A
#
# COMPACT_ATOMS: atom_id res chain seq x y z
N MET A 1 -22.30 -26.33 -27.25
CA MET A 1 -22.16 -25.22 -26.29
C MET A 1 -22.55 -23.94 -27.01
N GLN A 2 -23.15 -22.98 -26.32
CA GLN A 2 -23.44 -21.68 -26.94
C GLN A 2 -22.10 -20.96 -27.20
N ASP A 3 -21.83 -20.57 -28.43
CA ASP A 3 -20.57 -19.92 -28.82
C ASP A 3 -20.53 -18.40 -28.53
N LYS A 4 -21.61 -17.88 -27.93
CA LYS A 4 -21.83 -16.46 -27.72
C LYS A 4 -22.49 -16.18 -26.36
N ILE A 5 -22.15 -15.04 -25.78
CA ILE A 5 -22.89 -14.43 -24.66
C ILE A 5 -23.82 -13.40 -25.29
N ILE A 6 -25.11 -13.49 -25.02
CA ILE A 6 -26.15 -12.59 -25.57
C ILE A 6 -26.73 -11.78 -24.43
N VAL A 7 -26.53 -10.48 -24.45
CA VAL A 7 -27.11 -9.51 -23.51
C VAL A 7 -28.26 -8.80 -24.21
N LYS A 8 -29.42 -8.78 -23.59
CA LYS A 8 -30.65 -8.12 -24.13
C LYS A 8 -31.21 -7.11 -23.14
N GLY A 9 -31.42 -5.90 -23.62
CA GLY A 9 -32.11 -4.87 -22.88
C GLY A 9 -31.30 -4.34 -21.67
N ALA A 10 -29.99 -4.13 -21.80
CA ALA A 10 -29.18 -3.57 -20.71
C ALA A 10 -29.49 -2.08 -20.51
N ARG A 11 -29.85 -1.69 -19.28
CA ARG A 11 -30.26 -0.33 -18.89
C ARG A 11 -29.54 0.17 -17.63
N ALA A 12 -28.49 -0.52 -17.17
CA ALA A 12 -27.73 -0.10 -15.99
C ALA A 12 -27.09 1.28 -16.20
N ASN A 13 -27.22 2.17 -15.24
CA ASN A 13 -26.68 3.54 -15.24
C ASN A 13 -27.09 4.35 -16.47
N ASN A 14 -26.17 4.64 -17.38
CA ASN A 14 -26.44 5.43 -18.60
C ASN A 14 -26.70 4.59 -19.86
N LEU A 15 -26.78 3.26 -19.75
CA LEU A 15 -27.07 2.39 -20.90
C LEU A 15 -28.50 2.57 -21.43
N LYS A 16 -28.66 2.72 -22.75
CA LYS A 16 -29.90 3.03 -23.40
C LYS A 16 -30.62 1.79 -23.97
N ASN A 17 -30.94 0.82 -23.11
CA ASN A 17 -31.63 -0.41 -23.50
C ASN A 17 -30.90 -1.15 -24.62
N ILE A 18 -29.64 -1.41 -24.48
CA ILE A 18 -28.79 -1.95 -25.55
C ILE A 18 -28.81 -3.47 -25.58
N ASP A 19 -28.65 -3.98 -26.79
CA ASP A 19 -28.46 -5.39 -27.10
C ASP A 19 -27.02 -5.62 -27.55
N VAL A 20 -26.31 -6.59 -26.94
CA VAL A 20 -24.92 -6.89 -27.25
C VAL A 20 -24.72 -8.39 -27.38
N THR A 21 -23.97 -8.79 -28.41
CA THR A 21 -23.52 -10.18 -28.60
C THR A 21 -22.02 -10.25 -28.49
N ILE A 22 -21.53 -11.07 -27.57
CA ILE A 22 -20.11 -11.21 -27.27
C ILE A 22 -19.66 -12.63 -27.65
N PRO A 23 -18.67 -12.81 -28.51
CA PRO A 23 -18.16 -14.14 -28.86
C PRO A 23 -17.43 -14.74 -27.63
N ARG A 24 -17.58 -16.06 -27.43
CA ARG A 24 -16.87 -16.78 -26.37
C ARG A 24 -15.48 -17.22 -26.86
N ASP A 25 -14.62 -17.54 -25.89
CA ASP A 25 -13.25 -18.01 -26.09
C ASP A 25 -12.42 -17.05 -26.96
N LYS A 26 -12.66 -15.74 -26.75
CA LYS A 26 -12.04 -14.62 -27.47
C LYS A 26 -11.57 -13.54 -26.51
N LEU A 27 -10.60 -12.76 -26.98
CA LEU A 27 -10.22 -11.49 -26.35
C LEU A 27 -11.13 -10.40 -26.91
N VAL A 28 -12.10 -9.97 -26.11
CA VAL A 28 -13.08 -8.93 -26.45
C VAL A 28 -12.71 -7.65 -25.73
N VAL A 29 -12.51 -6.57 -26.47
CA VAL A 29 -12.16 -5.25 -25.90
C VAL A 29 -13.33 -4.30 -26.01
N MET A 30 -13.74 -3.72 -24.86
CA MET A 30 -14.73 -2.65 -24.80
C MET A 30 -14.03 -1.30 -24.84
N THR A 31 -14.39 -0.48 -25.80
CA THR A 31 -13.81 0.85 -26.05
C THR A 31 -14.85 1.97 -25.97
N GLY A 32 -14.40 3.21 -26.04
CA GLY A 32 -15.26 4.40 -26.05
C GLY A 32 -14.77 5.48 -25.08
N LEU A 33 -15.41 6.65 -25.11
CA LEU A 33 -15.07 7.79 -24.25
C LEU A 33 -15.19 7.46 -22.76
N SER A 34 -14.48 8.20 -21.92
CA SER A 34 -14.66 8.13 -20.47
C SER A 34 -16.11 8.50 -20.12
N GLY A 35 -16.77 7.67 -19.26
CA GLY A 35 -18.20 7.86 -18.93
C GLY A 35 -19.20 7.45 -20.03
N SER A 36 -18.78 6.75 -21.10
CA SER A 36 -19.68 6.29 -22.16
C SER A 36 -20.58 5.11 -21.78
N GLY A 37 -20.27 4.38 -20.67
CA GLY A 37 -21.05 3.23 -20.21
C GLY A 37 -20.33 1.88 -20.32
N LYS A 38 -19.03 1.85 -20.65
CA LYS A 38 -18.22 0.62 -20.73
C LYS A 38 -18.27 -0.21 -19.45
N SER A 39 -17.90 0.41 -18.33
CA SER A 39 -17.89 -0.25 -17.03
C SER A 39 -19.30 -0.65 -16.59
N SER A 40 -20.32 0.14 -16.93
CA SER A 40 -21.73 -0.19 -16.66
C SER A 40 -22.17 -1.49 -17.38
N LEU A 41 -21.72 -1.71 -18.61
CA LEU A 41 -22.01 -2.95 -19.34
C LEU A 41 -21.16 -4.11 -18.78
N ALA A 42 -19.84 -3.92 -18.62
CA ALA A 42 -18.92 -4.97 -18.22
C ALA A 42 -19.13 -5.43 -16.75
N PHE A 43 -19.17 -4.49 -15.81
CA PHE A 43 -19.19 -4.79 -14.37
C PHE A 43 -20.60 -4.75 -13.78
N ASP A 44 -21.36 -3.66 -14.00
CA ASP A 44 -22.67 -3.48 -13.36
C ASP A 44 -23.78 -4.32 -14.02
N THR A 45 -23.52 -4.86 -15.24
CA THR A 45 -24.49 -5.71 -15.95
C THR A 45 -23.98 -7.15 -16.07
N ILE A 46 -22.89 -7.40 -16.82
CA ILE A 46 -22.46 -8.77 -17.17
C ILE A 46 -21.85 -9.48 -15.95
N TYR A 47 -20.91 -8.83 -15.26
CA TYR A 47 -20.29 -9.41 -14.07
C TYR A 47 -21.28 -9.57 -12.93
N ALA A 48 -22.09 -8.53 -12.66
CA ALA A 48 -23.09 -8.54 -11.59
C ALA A 48 -24.08 -9.70 -11.76
N GLU A 49 -24.58 -9.93 -12.98
CA GLU A 49 -25.48 -11.07 -13.27
C GLU A 49 -24.77 -12.41 -13.15
N GLY A 50 -23.53 -12.52 -13.63
CA GLY A 50 -22.72 -13.73 -13.49
C GLY A 50 -22.47 -14.10 -12.04
N GLN A 51 -22.12 -13.13 -11.21
CA GLN A 51 -21.90 -13.31 -9.78
C GLN A 51 -23.21 -13.61 -9.05
N ARG A 52 -24.30 -12.95 -9.37
CA ARG A 52 -25.62 -13.22 -8.81
C ARG A 52 -26.03 -14.68 -9.04
N ARG A 53 -25.93 -15.17 -10.28
CA ARG A 53 -26.23 -16.59 -10.62
C ARG A 53 -25.33 -17.56 -9.87
N TYR A 54 -24.05 -17.24 -9.73
CA TYR A 54 -23.10 -18.06 -8.96
C TYR A 54 -23.53 -18.14 -7.49
N VAL A 55 -23.81 -17.01 -6.85
CA VAL A 55 -24.26 -16.95 -5.45
C VAL A 55 -25.60 -17.67 -5.27
N GLU A 56 -26.54 -17.56 -6.19
CA GLU A 56 -27.80 -18.28 -6.16
C GLU A 56 -27.64 -19.82 -6.26
N SER A 57 -26.59 -20.29 -6.91
CA SER A 57 -26.26 -21.70 -7.00
C SER A 57 -25.71 -22.29 -5.70
N LEU A 58 -25.28 -21.46 -4.76
CA LEU A 58 -24.72 -21.90 -3.48
C LEU A 58 -25.79 -22.32 -2.48
N SER A 59 -25.38 -23.03 -1.43
CA SER A 59 -26.29 -23.42 -0.34
C SER A 59 -26.92 -22.19 0.34
N SER A 60 -28.10 -22.38 0.95
CA SER A 60 -28.79 -21.32 1.69
C SER A 60 -27.93 -20.71 2.81
N TYR A 61 -27.10 -21.54 3.46
CA TYR A 61 -26.16 -21.11 4.47
C TYR A 61 -25.08 -20.17 3.90
N ALA A 62 -24.45 -20.53 2.78
CA ALA A 62 -23.46 -19.70 2.12
C ALA A 62 -24.05 -18.37 1.63
N ARG A 63 -25.28 -18.37 1.08
CA ARG A 63 -26.00 -17.16 0.65
C ARG A 63 -26.29 -16.20 1.80
N MET A 64 -26.54 -16.71 3.01
CA MET A 64 -26.77 -15.88 4.20
C MET A 64 -25.53 -15.08 4.59
N PHE A 65 -24.30 -15.60 4.35
CA PHE A 65 -23.05 -14.89 4.59
C PHE A 65 -22.66 -13.94 3.46
N LEU A 66 -22.94 -14.28 2.20
CA LEU A 66 -22.55 -13.49 1.03
C LEU A 66 -23.52 -12.34 0.73
N GLY A 67 -24.69 -12.35 1.36
CA GLY A 67 -25.77 -11.39 1.08
C GLY A 67 -26.54 -11.71 -0.19
N GLN A 68 -27.70 -11.04 -0.35
CA GLN A 68 -28.51 -11.11 -1.55
C GLN A 68 -28.03 -10.02 -2.50
N MET A 69 -27.67 -10.40 -3.73
CA MET A 69 -27.25 -9.45 -4.75
C MET A 69 -28.47 -8.95 -5.52
N ASP A 70 -28.53 -7.65 -5.77
CA ASP A 70 -29.56 -7.06 -6.59
C ASP A 70 -29.43 -7.55 -8.04
N LYS A 71 -30.57 -7.77 -8.68
CA LYS A 71 -30.59 -8.11 -10.11
C LYS A 71 -30.23 -6.84 -10.90
N PRO A 72 -29.23 -6.89 -11.81
CA PRO A 72 -28.95 -5.76 -12.69
C PRO A 72 -30.15 -5.46 -13.59
N ASP A 73 -30.26 -4.20 -14.01
CA ASP A 73 -31.33 -3.77 -14.92
C ASP A 73 -31.03 -4.22 -16.34
N VAL A 74 -31.43 -5.46 -16.61
CA VAL A 74 -31.25 -6.15 -17.90
C VAL A 74 -32.42 -7.14 -18.10
N ASP A 75 -32.91 -7.28 -19.31
CA ASP A 75 -34.00 -8.21 -19.60
C ASP A 75 -33.54 -9.65 -19.37
N TYR A 76 -32.47 -10.08 -20.05
CA TYR A 76 -31.83 -11.36 -19.82
C TYR A 76 -30.42 -11.41 -20.39
N ILE A 77 -29.60 -12.33 -19.87
CA ILE A 77 -28.27 -12.67 -20.40
C ILE A 77 -28.19 -14.20 -20.57
N GLU A 78 -27.83 -14.65 -21.76
CA GLU A 78 -27.60 -16.06 -22.08
C GLU A 78 -26.13 -16.34 -22.31
N GLY A 79 -25.71 -17.60 -22.12
CA GLY A 79 -24.35 -18.06 -22.43
C GLY A 79 -23.28 -17.64 -21.43
N LEU A 80 -23.65 -17.10 -20.25
CA LEU A 80 -22.68 -16.70 -19.22
C LEU A 80 -21.93 -17.93 -18.66
N SER A 81 -20.61 -17.82 -18.63
CA SER A 81 -19.71 -18.66 -17.81
C SER A 81 -19.54 -18.10 -16.39
N PRO A 82 -18.98 -18.87 -15.44
CA PRO A 82 -18.54 -18.30 -14.18
C PRO A 82 -17.66 -17.07 -14.44
N ALA A 83 -18.00 -15.92 -13.81
CA ALA A 83 -17.33 -14.66 -14.07
C ALA A 83 -16.37 -14.28 -12.93
N ILE A 84 -15.17 -13.85 -13.29
CA ILE A 84 -14.14 -13.32 -12.38
C ILE A 84 -13.83 -11.89 -12.80
N SER A 85 -13.94 -10.95 -11.85
CA SER A 85 -13.60 -9.55 -12.04
C SER A 85 -12.20 -9.24 -11.50
N ILE A 86 -11.43 -8.50 -12.25
CA ILE A 86 -10.13 -7.97 -11.87
C ILE A 86 -10.17 -6.45 -12.05
N ASP A 87 -10.67 -5.76 -11.01
CA ASP A 87 -10.83 -4.31 -10.97
C ASP A 87 -9.64 -3.60 -10.29
N GLN A 88 -9.59 -2.27 -10.43
CA GLN A 88 -8.56 -1.42 -9.84
C GLN A 88 -8.79 -1.09 -8.35
N LYS A 89 -10.00 -1.20 -7.84
CA LYS A 89 -10.49 -0.47 -6.68
C LYS A 89 -9.96 -0.88 -5.30
N THR A 90 -9.12 -1.91 -5.14
CA THR A 90 -8.76 -2.37 -3.79
C THR A 90 -7.28 -2.69 -3.60
N THR A 91 -6.48 -1.69 -3.28
CA THR A 91 -5.26 -1.95 -2.51
C THR A 91 -5.66 -2.33 -1.09
N SER A 92 -5.23 -3.48 -0.62
CA SER A 92 -5.44 -3.88 0.77
C SER A 92 -4.75 -2.89 1.70
N LYS A 93 -5.50 -2.19 2.55
CA LYS A 93 -4.95 -1.30 3.59
C LYS A 93 -4.45 -2.07 4.81
N ASN A 94 -4.48 -3.40 4.79
CA ASN A 94 -3.99 -4.21 5.88
C ASN A 94 -2.45 -4.17 5.91
N PRO A 95 -1.80 -3.63 6.97
CA PRO A 95 -0.34 -3.51 7.04
C PRO A 95 0.38 -4.86 7.10
N ARG A 96 -0.35 -5.95 7.33
CA ARG A 96 0.19 -7.32 7.32
C ARG A 96 0.18 -7.96 5.96
N SER A 97 -0.55 -7.41 4.99
CA SER A 97 -0.58 -7.95 3.62
C SER A 97 0.69 -7.56 2.87
N THR A 98 1.36 -8.54 2.28
CA THR A 98 2.54 -8.37 1.42
C THR A 98 2.27 -8.99 0.06
N VAL A 99 3.10 -8.66 -0.95
CA VAL A 99 3.03 -9.31 -2.26
C VAL A 99 3.05 -10.83 -2.10
N GLY A 100 3.96 -11.37 -1.29
CA GLY A 100 4.09 -12.82 -1.05
C GLY A 100 2.83 -13.45 -0.44
N THR A 101 2.12 -12.75 0.45
CA THR A 101 0.88 -13.28 1.05
C THR A 101 -0.32 -13.17 0.13
N VAL A 102 -0.42 -12.12 -0.68
CA VAL A 102 -1.51 -11.93 -1.65
C VAL A 102 -1.41 -12.92 -2.81
N THR A 103 -0.19 -13.26 -3.22
CA THR A 103 0.08 -14.26 -4.28
C THR A 103 0.10 -15.70 -3.77
N GLU A 104 -0.06 -15.91 -2.46
CA GLU A 104 0.07 -17.20 -1.76
C GLU A 104 1.47 -17.84 -1.87
N ILE A 105 2.44 -17.19 -2.52
CA ILE A 105 3.81 -17.71 -2.64
C ILE A 105 4.44 -17.89 -1.26
N TYR A 106 4.15 -16.96 -0.34
CA TYR A 106 4.67 -17.03 1.03
C TYR A 106 4.21 -18.29 1.77
N ASP A 107 3.03 -18.85 1.46
CA ASP A 107 2.54 -20.09 2.06
C ASP A 107 3.35 -21.31 1.61
N TYR A 108 3.73 -21.34 0.34
CA TYR A 108 4.65 -22.36 -0.17
C TYR A 108 6.07 -22.19 0.37
N LEU A 109 6.56 -20.97 0.53
CA LEU A 109 7.86 -20.70 1.17
C LEU A 109 7.87 -21.19 2.62
N ARG A 110 6.84 -20.90 3.41
CA ARG A 110 6.72 -21.42 4.79
C ARG A 110 6.74 -22.94 4.85
N LEU A 111 6.09 -23.58 3.89
CA LEU A 111 6.10 -25.03 3.79
C LEU A 111 7.49 -25.56 3.42
N LEU A 112 8.17 -24.90 2.48
CA LEU A 112 9.54 -25.26 2.07
C LEU A 112 10.50 -25.16 3.25
N TRP A 113 10.53 -24.03 3.97
CA TRP A 113 11.39 -23.84 5.14
C TRP A 113 11.10 -24.83 6.27
N ALA A 114 9.84 -25.17 6.47
CA ALA A 114 9.47 -26.17 7.49
C ALA A 114 9.88 -27.60 7.13
N ARG A 115 10.03 -27.95 5.84
CA ARG A 115 10.28 -29.34 5.40
C ARG A 115 11.73 -29.62 5.04
N VAL A 116 12.44 -28.67 4.47
CA VAL A 116 13.84 -28.83 4.03
C VAL A 116 14.80 -27.82 4.64
N GLY A 117 14.31 -26.92 5.50
CA GLY A 117 15.12 -25.90 6.15
C GLY A 117 16.10 -26.49 7.15
N THR A 118 17.30 -25.93 7.18
CA THR A 118 18.38 -26.27 8.13
C THR A 118 18.38 -25.22 9.25
N PRO A 119 18.10 -25.61 10.50
CA PRO A 119 18.09 -24.67 11.61
C PRO A 119 19.53 -24.40 12.11
N HIS A 120 19.76 -23.13 12.46
CA HIS A 120 21.02 -22.66 13.04
C HIS A 120 20.76 -22.01 14.41
N CYS A 121 21.76 -21.97 15.24
CA CYS A 121 21.66 -21.30 16.53
C CYS A 121 21.56 -19.78 16.33
N PRO A 122 20.51 -19.09 16.83
CA PRO A 122 20.36 -17.65 16.67
C PRO A 122 21.42 -16.81 17.40
N LYS A 123 22.27 -17.44 18.26
CA LYS A 123 23.37 -16.79 18.98
C LYS A 123 24.72 -17.02 18.33
N CYS A 124 25.09 -18.29 18.09
CA CYS A 124 26.42 -18.65 17.60
C CYS A 124 26.49 -19.03 16.13
N GLY A 125 25.34 -19.15 15.45
CA GLY A 125 25.24 -19.49 14.02
C GLY A 125 25.55 -20.95 13.67
N LYS A 126 25.87 -21.82 14.64
CA LYS A 126 26.13 -23.24 14.38
C LYS A 126 24.84 -23.93 13.88
N GLU A 127 24.99 -24.85 12.93
CA GLU A 127 23.92 -25.74 12.49
C GLU A 127 23.45 -26.60 13.66
N ILE A 128 22.15 -26.74 13.81
CA ILE A 128 21.50 -27.57 14.82
C ILE A 128 20.84 -28.75 14.15
N ARG A 129 21.18 -29.96 14.57
CA ARG A 129 20.59 -31.20 14.05
C ARG A 129 19.81 -31.91 15.15
N GLN A 130 18.76 -32.60 14.77
CA GLN A 130 18.13 -33.60 15.63
C GLN A 130 18.97 -34.86 15.60
N GLN A 131 19.16 -35.45 16.74
CA GLN A 131 19.80 -36.77 16.87
C GLN A 131 18.74 -37.80 17.23
N THR A 132 18.72 -38.91 16.52
CA THR A 132 17.91 -40.07 16.95
C THR A 132 18.57 -40.73 18.16
N ILE A 133 17.75 -41.48 18.95
CA ILE A 133 18.29 -42.22 20.07
C ILE A 133 19.43 -43.14 19.61
N ASP A 134 19.24 -43.88 18.48
CA ASP A 134 20.26 -44.76 17.93
C ASP A 134 21.57 -43.99 17.60
N GLN A 135 21.47 -42.80 17.00
CA GLN A 135 22.65 -41.98 16.74
C GLN A 135 23.36 -41.50 18.01
N ILE A 136 22.59 -41.18 19.06
CA ILE A 136 23.18 -40.86 20.39
C ILE A 136 23.89 -42.05 20.94
N ILE A 137 23.28 -43.26 20.89
CA ILE A 137 23.88 -44.48 21.38
C ILE A 137 25.15 -44.82 20.60
N ASP A 138 25.13 -44.76 19.26
CA ASP A 138 26.28 -45.05 18.42
C ASP A 138 27.47 -44.09 18.75
N GLN A 139 27.18 -42.80 18.94
CA GLN A 139 28.19 -41.85 19.35
C GLN A 139 28.77 -42.14 20.75
N VAL A 140 27.90 -42.49 21.69
CA VAL A 140 28.39 -42.84 23.05
C VAL A 140 29.19 -44.16 23.02
N LEU A 141 28.75 -45.15 22.22
CA LEU A 141 29.50 -46.44 22.08
C LEU A 141 30.81 -46.31 21.32
N SER A 142 30.98 -45.20 20.52
CA SER A 142 32.24 -44.92 19.83
C SER A 142 33.37 -44.40 20.77
N LEU A 143 33.03 -44.12 22.03
CA LEU A 143 34.00 -43.76 23.04
C LEU A 143 34.91 -44.95 23.38
N PRO A 144 36.18 -44.70 23.84
CA PRO A 144 37.11 -45.80 24.17
C PRO A 144 36.54 -46.76 25.21
N GLU A 145 36.77 -48.07 24.99
CA GLU A 145 36.33 -49.09 25.92
C GLU A 145 36.95 -48.85 27.33
N GLY A 146 36.16 -49.08 28.37
CA GLY A 146 36.54 -48.77 29.75
C GLY A 146 36.25 -47.35 30.20
N THR A 147 35.77 -46.47 29.33
CA THR A 147 35.35 -45.12 29.72
C THR A 147 34.17 -45.14 30.67
N ARG A 148 34.28 -44.44 31.80
CA ARG A 148 33.20 -44.34 32.79
C ARG A 148 32.31 -43.12 32.45
N ILE A 149 31.04 -43.39 32.21
CA ILE A 149 30.06 -42.35 31.83
C ILE A 149 28.92 -42.29 32.84
N GLN A 150 28.28 -41.14 32.88
CA GLN A 150 27.08 -40.89 33.65
C GLN A 150 26.02 -40.28 32.73
N VAL A 151 24.90 -40.98 32.57
CA VAL A 151 23.75 -40.51 31.79
C VAL A 151 22.86 -39.66 32.70
N MET A 152 22.61 -38.41 32.31
CA MET A 152 21.86 -37.43 33.10
C MET A 152 20.76 -36.78 32.30
N ALA A 153 19.70 -36.43 33.01
CA ALA A 153 18.55 -35.68 32.48
C ALA A 153 18.57 -34.24 33.01
N PRO A 154 18.87 -33.23 32.19
CA PRO A 154 18.88 -31.81 32.60
C PRO A 154 17.45 -31.23 32.68
N VAL A 155 16.78 -31.40 33.83
CA VAL A 155 15.40 -31.00 34.06
C VAL A 155 15.24 -29.51 34.30
N ILE A 156 16.27 -28.82 34.83
CA ILE A 156 16.31 -27.36 34.95
C ILE A 156 17.65 -26.85 34.40
N ARG A 157 17.55 -25.81 33.55
CA ARG A 157 18.74 -25.13 32.99
C ARG A 157 18.61 -23.63 33.17
N GLY A 158 19.44 -23.06 34.06
CA GLY A 158 19.58 -21.63 34.26
C GLY A 158 18.30 -20.90 34.72
N LYS A 159 17.37 -21.58 35.42
CA LYS A 159 16.15 -20.97 35.96
C LYS A 159 16.32 -20.60 37.45
N LYS A 160 15.70 -19.48 37.86
CA LYS A 160 15.64 -19.07 39.26
C LYS A 160 14.56 -19.88 40.00
N GLY A 161 14.80 -20.21 41.26
CA GLY A 161 13.85 -20.92 42.12
C GLY A 161 14.51 -21.92 43.05
N GLU A 162 13.80 -22.35 44.08
CA GLU A 162 14.26 -23.37 45.04
C GLU A 162 14.09 -24.81 44.52
N HIS A 163 13.23 -25.00 43.52
CA HIS A 163 12.99 -26.26 42.80
C HIS A 163 12.79 -27.53 43.66
N ALA A 164 12.36 -27.39 44.95
CA ALA A 164 12.21 -28.50 45.88
C ALA A 164 11.30 -29.63 45.37
N LYS A 165 10.22 -29.29 44.62
CA LYS A 165 9.32 -30.27 44.05
C LYS A 165 9.99 -31.21 43.06
N ILE A 166 10.99 -30.74 42.29
CA ILE A 166 11.71 -31.57 41.31
C ILE A 166 12.53 -32.63 42.02
N PHE A 167 13.16 -32.29 43.13
CA PHE A 167 13.92 -33.26 43.92
C PHE A 167 13.00 -34.32 44.59
N GLU A 168 11.84 -33.90 45.07
CA GLU A 168 10.82 -34.79 45.62
C GLU A 168 10.25 -35.75 44.55
N ASP A 169 9.93 -35.27 43.37
CA ASP A 169 9.42 -36.05 42.24
C ASP A 169 10.49 -37.03 41.74
N ALA A 170 11.75 -36.62 41.64
CA ALA A 170 12.89 -37.47 41.30
C ALA A 170 13.13 -38.58 42.35
N LYS A 171 13.08 -38.24 43.64
CA LYS A 171 13.18 -39.24 44.72
C LYS A 171 12.05 -40.25 44.71
N ARG A 172 10.80 -39.83 44.46
CA ARG A 172 9.64 -40.71 44.32
C ARG A 172 9.76 -41.64 43.10
N SER A 173 10.41 -41.17 42.05
CA SER A 173 10.65 -41.98 40.84
C SER A 173 11.83 -42.96 40.98
N GLY A 174 12.48 -42.99 42.15
CA GLY A 174 13.54 -43.92 42.47
C GLY A 174 14.94 -43.48 42.05
N TYR A 175 15.16 -42.24 41.63
CA TYR A 175 16.49 -41.72 41.37
C TYR A 175 17.22 -41.44 42.69
N VAL A 176 18.55 -41.64 42.70
CA VAL A 176 19.38 -41.57 43.90
C VAL A 176 20.17 -40.25 43.95
N ARG A 177 20.52 -39.70 42.77
CA ARG A 177 21.47 -38.55 42.68
C ARG A 177 21.01 -37.50 41.70
N ALA A 178 21.35 -36.27 42.02
CA ALA A 178 21.24 -35.14 41.09
C ALA A 178 22.55 -34.30 41.09
N ARG A 179 22.92 -33.77 39.93
CA ARG A 179 23.97 -32.76 39.80
C ARG A 179 23.31 -31.39 39.78
N VAL A 180 23.74 -30.53 40.71
CA VAL A 180 23.22 -29.18 40.84
C VAL A 180 24.36 -28.18 40.72
N ASP A 181 24.30 -27.30 39.75
CA ASP A 181 25.34 -26.29 39.44
C ASP A 181 26.74 -26.91 39.35
N GLY A 182 26.86 -28.09 38.78
CA GLY A 182 28.10 -28.85 38.61
C GLY A 182 28.45 -29.76 39.78
N ASN A 183 27.84 -29.63 40.96
CA ASN A 183 28.09 -30.44 42.13
C ASN A 183 27.09 -31.61 42.25
N LEU A 184 27.60 -32.79 42.63
CA LEU A 184 26.79 -33.98 42.81
C LEU A 184 26.24 -34.06 44.24
N TYR A 185 24.91 -34.26 44.35
CA TYR A 185 24.20 -34.42 45.59
C TYR A 185 23.43 -35.77 45.62
N GLU A 186 23.28 -36.33 46.80
CA GLU A 186 22.36 -37.46 47.01
C GLU A 186 20.96 -36.91 47.30
N LEU A 187 19.96 -37.50 46.65
CA LEU A 187 18.58 -37.04 46.81
C LEU A 187 17.96 -37.37 48.15
N ASP A 188 18.66 -38.13 48.99
CA ASP A 188 18.29 -38.34 50.37
C ASP A 188 18.68 -37.18 51.31
N GLU A 189 19.58 -36.35 50.88
CA GLU A 189 19.98 -35.13 51.57
C GLU A 189 19.05 -33.97 51.28
N GLU A 190 18.92 -33.01 52.21
CA GLU A 190 18.13 -31.80 52.00
C GLU A 190 18.89 -30.81 51.15
N ILE A 191 18.54 -30.69 49.87
CA ILE A 191 19.15 -29.77 48.89
C ILE A 191 18.45 -28.40 48.95
N LYS A 192 19.09 -27.39 49.60
CA LYS A 192 18.60 -26.02 49.68
C LYS A 192 19.21 -25.13 48.61
N LEU A 193 18.37 -24.58 47.74
CA LEU A 193 18.81 -23.70 46.67
C LEU A 193 18.36 -22.26 46.95
N GLU A 194 19.15 -21.29 46.47
CA GLU A 194 18.83 -19.85 46.63
C GLU A 194 17.78 -19.41 45.58
N LYS A 195 16.62 -18.95 46.09
CA LYS A 195 15.46 -18.56 45.26
C LYS A 195 15.80 -17.55 44.15
N ASN A 196 16.77 -16.65 44.36
CA ASN A 196 17.11 -15.55 43.44
C ASN A 196 18.28 -15.87 42.50
N LYS A 197 18.98 -17.00 42.66
CA LYS A 197 20.01 -17.47 41.75
C LYS A 197 19.45 -18.37 40.65
N LYS A 198 20.15 -18.40 39.52
CA LYS A 198 19.86 -19.35 38.43
C LYS A 198 20.56 -20.68 38.75
N HIS A 199 19.79 -21.76 38.71
CA HIS A 199 20.28 -23.08 38.95
C HIS A 199 20.13 -23.96 37.72
N THR A 200 21.06 -24.94 37.60
CA THR A 200 20.98 -26.04 36.65
C THR A 200 20.91 -27.33 37.43
N ILE A 201 19.86 -28.12 37.18
CA ILE A 201 19.58 -29.38 37.89
C ILE A 201 19.51 -30.49 36.87
N GLU A 202 20.35 -31.52 37.06
CA GLU A 202 20.41 -32.69 36.19
C GLU A 202 20.26 -33.94 37.07
N ILE A 203 19.25 -34.75 36.73
CA ILE A 203 18.98 -36.00 37.42
C ILE A 203 19.90 -37.08 36.84
N VAL A 204 20.63 -37.78 37.67
CA VAL A 204 21.49 -38.91 37.27
C VAL A 204 20.61 -40.12 37.05
N VAL A 205 20.47 -40.52 35.78
CA VAL A 205 19.67 -41.69 35.41
C VAL A 205 20.44 -43.00 35.59
N ASP A 206 21.69 -43.05 35.07
CA ASP A 206 22.52 -44.25 35.21
C ASP A 206 24.01 -43.92 35.16
N ARG A 207 24.86 -44.85 35.65
CA ARG A 207 26.30 -44.84 35.60
C ARG A 207 26.79 -46.09 34.92
N LEU A 208 27.47 -45.94 33.80
CA LEU A 208 27.89 -47.03 32.95
C LEU A 208 29.38 -47.01 32.67
N ILE A 209 29.88 -48.15 32.27
CA ILE A 209 31.25 -48.32 31.76
C ILE A 209 31.12 -48.79 30.33
N ILE A 210 31.70 -48.09 29.35
CA ILE A 210 31.66 -48.48 27.94
C ILE A 210 32.26 -49.84 27.73
N ARG A 211 31.45 -50.79 27.29
CA ARG A 211 31.75 -52.22 26.95
C ARG A 211 30.86 -52.66 25.80
N PRO A 212 31.20 -53.67 25.03
CA PRO A 212 30.39 -54.16 23.90
C PRO A 212 28.98 -54.62 24.26
N ASP A 213 28.76 -55.02 25.52
CA ASP A 213 27.50 -55.64 26.02
C ASP A 213 26.52 -54.63 26.67
N ILE A 214 26.85 -53.35 26.72
CA ILE A 214 26.01 -52.36 27.44
C ILE A 214 24.92 -51.71 26.57
N GLN A 215 24.86 -51.96 25.26
CA GLN A 215 23.99 -51.26 24.34
C GLN A 215 22.56 -51.17 24.83
N GLN A 216 21.95 -52.29 25.24
CA GLN A 216 20.54 -52.28 25.69
C GLN A 216 20.34 -51.42 26.93
N ARG A 217 21.21 -51.52 27.93
CA ARG A 217 21.12 -50.71 29.15
C ARG A 217 21.37 -49.24 28.88
N LEU A 218 22.30 -48.93 27.97
CA LEU A 218 22.54 -47.57 27.53
C LEU A 218 21.30 -47.01 26.83
N THR A 219 20.61 -47.78 25.95
CA THR A 219 19.37 -47.40 25.28
C THR A 219 18.30 -47.05 26.31
N ASP A 220 18.03 -47.94 27.25
CA ASP A 220 17.03 -47.73 28.30
C ASP A 220 17.32 -46.46 29.12
N SER A 221 18.62 -46.22 29.44
CA SER A 221 19.03 -45.04 30.20
C SER A 221 18.90 -43.73 29.41
N VAL A 222 19.21 -43.73 28.09
CA VAL A 222 19.07 -42.58 27.21
C VAL A 222 17.60 -42.29 26.95
N GLU A 223 16.76 -43.29 26.70
CA GLU A 223 15.31 -43.14 26.54
C GLU A 223 14.68 -42.57 27.83
N THR A 224 15.05 -43.09 28.99
CA THR A 224 14.57 -42.56 30.28
C THR A 224 15.00 -41.09 30.48
N ALA A 225 16.25 -40.76 30.24
CA ALA A 225 16.74 -39.36 30.36
C ALA A 225 16.05 -38.44 29.38
N SER A 226 15.85 -38.86 28.14
CA SER A 226 15.13 -38.15 27.10
C SER A 226 13.65 -37.92 27.45
N GLY A 227 12.97 -38.95 27.99
CA GLY A 227 11.59 -38.85 28.45
C GLY A 227 11.39 -37.83 29.58
N LEU A 228 12.31 -37.76 30.54
CA LEU A 228 12.29 -36.77 31.64
C LEU A 228 12.45 -35.33 31.23
N THR A 229 13.15 -35.09 30.13
CA THR A 229 13.53 -33.73 29.67
C THR A 229 12.81 -33.27 28.42
N GLY A 230 12.04 -34.17 27.81
CA GLY A 230 11.42 -33.91 26.50
C GLY A 230 12.44 -33.87 25.34
N GLY A 231 13.49 -34.72 25.41
CA GLY A 231 14.42 -34.95 24.31
C GLY A 231 15.87 -34.55 24.54
N LEU A 232 16.24 -34.04 25.72
CA LEU A 232 17.61 -33.63 26.02
C LEU A 232 18.32 -34.64 26.92
N VAL A 233 19.54 -35.04 26.58
CA VAL A 233 20.34 -35.99 27.36
C VAL A 233 21.76 -35.47 27.52
N VAL A 234 22.33 -35.57 28.72
CA VAL A 234 23.72 -35.24 29.01
C VAL A 234 24.47 -36.48 29.40
N VAL A 235 25.58 -36.78 28.75
CA VAL A 235 26.50 -37.84 29.08
C VAL A 235 27.79 -37.25 29.61
N ASN A 236 28.04 -37.36 30.89
CA ASN A 236 29.25 -36.87 31.54
C ASN A 236 30.34 -37.92 31.53
N LEU A 237 31.56 -37.55 31.13
CA LEU A 237 32.77 -38.40 31.16
C LEU A 237 33.48 -38.16 32.49
N LEU A 238 33.28 -39.13 33.41
CA LEU A 238 33.70 -38.98 34.81
C LEU A 238 35.23 -38.75 35.03
N ARG A 239 36.09 -39.15 34.09
CA ARG A 239 37.53 -38.95 34.17
C ARG A 239 37.99 -37.63 33.60
N GLU A 240 37.25 -37.13 32.58
CA GLU A 240 37.64 -35.93 31.85
C GLU A 240 36.89 -34.70 32.34
N GLU A 241 35.92 -34.87 33.24
CA GLU A 241 34.96 -33.85 33.69
C GLU A 241 34.28 -33.11 32.53
N ARG A 242 34.09 -33.83 31.42
CA ARG A 242 33.53 -33.28 30.19
C ARG A 242 32.10 -33.79 29.97
N ASP A 243 31.19 -32.87 29.63
CA ASP A 243 29.83 -33.19 29.28
C ASP A 243 29.67 -33.28 27.77
N LEU A 244 29.02 -34.37 27.30
CA LEU A 244 28.50 -34.51 25.95
C LEU A 244 26.99 -34.31 26.03
N THR A 245 26.50 -33.28 25.42
CA THR A 245 25.06 -32.97 25.37
C THR A 245 24.44 -33.43 24.05
N PHE A 246 23.41 -34.23 24.13
CA PHE A 246 22.66 -34.77 23.01
C PHE A 246 21.24 -34.28 23.06
N SER A 247 20.63 -34.07 21.90
CA SER A 247 19.24 -33.62 21.83
C SER A 247 18.47 -34.30 20.69
N GLN A 248 17.32 -34.84 21.03
CA GLN A 248 16.31 -35.29 20.05
C GLN A 248 15.55 -34.08 19.43
N ASN A 249 15.60 -32.92 20.06
CA ASN A 249 15.06 -31.66 19.58
C ASN A 249 16.16 -30.82 18.95
N TYR A 250 15.78 -29.81 18.16
CA TYR A 250 16.72 -28.82 17.63
C TYR A 250 17.29 -27.97 18.78
N ALA A 251 18.39 -28.36 19.36
CA ALA A 251 19.04 -27.61 20.46
C ALA A 251 20.53 -27.37 20.18
N CYS A 252 20.98 -26.16 20.48
CA CYS A 252 22.41 -25.81 20.41
C CYS A 252 23.13 -26.28 21.67
N GLU A 253 24.12 -27.12 21.49
CA GLU A 253 24.96 -27.66 22.59
C GLU A 253 25.69 -26.56 23.40
N ASP A 254 26.24 -25.56 22.69
CA ASP A 254 27.05 -24.50 23.32
C ASP A 254 26.16 -23.41 23.99
N CYS A 255 25.06 -23.05 23.39
CA CYS A 255 24.23 -21.92 23.82
C CYS A 255 23.05 -22.33 24.67
N GLY A 256 22.68 -23.60 24.69
CA GLY A 256 21.51 -24.13 25.40
C GLY A 256 20.17 -23.61 24.89
N ILE A 257 20.14 -23.09 23.65
CA ILE A 257 18.90 -22.64 23.00
C ILE A 257 18.29 -23.83 22.28
N SER A 258 17.03 -24.11 22.57
CA SER A 258 16.22 -25.09 21.83
C SER A 258 15.28 -24.37 20.87
N ILE A 259 15.23 -24.87 19.65
CA ILE A 259 14.26 -24.46 18.63
C ILE A 259 13.14 -25.50 18.64
N GLU A 260 11.90 -25.06 18.67
CA GLU A 260 10.74 -25.94 18.55
C GLU A 260 10.74 -26.66 17.19
N GLU A 261 9.91 -27.68 17.06
CA GLU A 261 9.74 -28.41 15.81
C GLU A 261 9.43 -27.46 14.64
N LEU A 262 10.14 -27.64 13.52
CA LEU A 262 9.98 -26.80 12.34
C LEU A 262 8.59 -27.01 11.71
N THR A 263 7.67 -26.12 12.02
CA THR A 263 6.32 -26.10 11.46
C THR A 263 6.09 -24.87 10.60
N PRO A 264 5.20 -24.89 9.59
CA PRO A 264 4.88 -23.73 8.78
C PRO A 264 4.39 -22.50 9.59
N ARG A 265 3.84 -22.71 10.80
CA ARG A 265 3.41 -21.61 11.71
C ARG A 265 4.58 -20.81 12.22
N MET A 266 5.75 -21.44 12.42
CA MET A 266 6.96 -20.79 12.88
C MET A 266 7.48 -19.72 11.90
N PHE A 267 7.16 -19.84 10.62
CA PHE A 267 7.57 -18.92 9.57
C PHE A 267 6.45 -17.92 9.19
N SER A 268 5.35 -17.88 9.93
CA SER A 268 4.26 -16.94 9.70
C SER A 268 4.36 -15.72 10.61
N PHE A 269 4.50 -14.55 10.02
CA PHE A 269 4.45 -13.28 10.77
C PHE A 269 3.02 -12.90 11.18
N ASN A 270 1.98 -13.56 10.66
CA ASN A 270 0.59 -13.40 11.06
C ASN A 270 0.18 -14.31 12.23
N ASN A 271 1.10 -15.18 12.68
CA ASN A 271 0.86 -16.12 13.75
C ASN A 271 1.78 -15.82 14.94
N PRO A 272 1.30 -15.80 16.19
CA PRO A 272 2.12 -15.52 17.38
C PRO A 272 3.33 -16.45 17.54
N PHE A 273 3.30 -17.67 16.97
CA PHE A 273 4.44 -18.59 17.02
C PHE A 273 5.65 -18.09 16.24
N GLY A 274 5.43 -17.44 15.08
CA GLY A 274 6.51 -16.94 14.23
C GLY A 274 6.72 -15.44 14.31
N ALA A 275 5.70 -14.68 14.68
CA ALA A 275 5.74 -13.21 14.69
C ALA A 275 6.73 -12.66 15.74
N CYS A 276 7.44 -11.60 15.39
CA CYS A 276 8.22 -10.84 16.35
C CYS A 276 7.33 -10.35 17.51
N PRO A 277 7.67 -10.62 18.77
CA PRO A 277 6.81 -10.27 19.91
C PRO A 277 6.67 -8.76 20.10
N THR A 278 7.65 -7.96 19.69
CA THR A 278 7.66 -6.50 19.87
C THR A 278 6.72 -5.78 18.89
N CYS A 279 6.71 -6.16 17.61
CA CYS A 279 5.85 -5.54 16.59
C CYS A 279 4.68 -6.43 16.17
N THR A 280 4.51 -7.60 16.80
CA THR A 280 3.45 -8.57 16.47
C THR A 280 3.34 -8.91 14.98
N GLY A 281 4.50 -8.95 14.30
CA GLY A 281 4.60 -9.29 12.88
C GLY A 281 4.43 -8.13 11.89
N LEU A 282 4.30 -6.89 12.37
CA LEU A 282 4.20 -5.72 11.48
C LEU A 282 5.53 -5.33 10.83
N GLY A 283 6.65 -5.58 11.52
CA GLY A 283 7.99 -5.18 11.06
C GLY A 283 8.35 -3.75 11.41
N SER A 284 7.37 -2.90 11.63
CA SER A 284 7.51 -1.48 11.97
C SER A 284 6.69 -1.11 13.19
N GLN A 285 6.93 0.07 13.71
CA GLN A 285 6.17 0.70 14.77
C GLN A 285 5.96 2.17 14.43
N LEU A 286 4.76 2.65 14.64
CA LEU A 286 4.46 4.08 14.54
C LEU A 286 5.01 4.76 15.80
N LYS A 287 5.97 5.67 15.64
CA LYS A 287 6.60 6.43 16.73
C LYS A 287 6.52 7.91 16.45
N VAL A 288 6.46 8.69 17.52
CA VAL A 288 6.51 10.15 17.41
C VAL A 288 7.87 10.56 16.86
N ASP A 289 7.84 11.43 15.85
CA ASP A 289 9.02 11.93 15.17
C ASP A 289 9.36 13.35 15.62
N PRO A 290 10.51 13.56 16.24
CA PRO A 290 10.95 14.89 16.67
C PRO A 290 11.05 15.93 15.55
N GLU A 291 11.37 15.49 14.33
CA GLU A 291 11.46 16.39 13.17
C GLU A 291 10.08 16.90 12.72
N LEU A 292 9.02 16.09 12.91
CA LEU A 292 7.64 16.52 12.65
C LEU A 292 7.09 17.38 13.77
N ILE A 293 7.61 17.26 15.00
CA ILE A 293 7.27 18.14 16.12
C ILE A 293 7.90 19.52 15.93
N VAL A 294 9.15 19.57 15.45
CA VAL A 294 9.90 20.81 15.21
C VAL A 294 10.38 20.85 13.75
N PRO A 295 9.48 21.11 12.81
CA PRO A 295 9.81 21.07 11.38
C PRO A 295 10.70 22.24 10.92
N ASP A 296 10.62 23.39 11.57
CA ASP A 296 11.44 24.55 11.28
C ASP A 296 12.31 24.89 12.50
N LYS A 297 13.58 24.55 12.42
CA LYS A 297 14.55 24.73 13.51
C LYS A 297 15.08 26.17 13.61
N SER A 298 14.84 27.00 12.60
CA SER A 298 15.20 28.41 12.61
C SER A 298 14.28 29.27 13.49
N LEU A 299 13.08 28.76 13.77
CA LEU A 299 12.11 29.42 14.64
C LEU A 299 12.42 29.18 16.12
N SER A 300 12.10 30.15 16.95
CA SER A 300 12.09 30.02 18.40
C SER A 300 10.78 29.34 18.89
N ILE A 301 10.80 28.89 20.14
CA ILE A 301 9.61 28.27 20.78
C ILE A 301 8.44 29.27 20.76
N LEU A 302 8.67 30.56 21.00
CA LEU A 302 7.64 31.60 20.96
C LEU A 302 7.13 31.91 19.57
N GLU A 303 7.94 31.73 18.55
CA GLU A 303 7.56 31.93 17.15
C GLU A 303 6.81 30.74 16.58
N GLY A 304 6.76 29.64 17.32
CA GLY A 304 5.99 28.44 16.96
C GLY A 304 6.82 27.32 16.34
N ALA A 305 8.08 27.16 16.74
CA ALA A 305 8.91 26.01 16.36
C ALA A 305 8.21 24.69 16.63
N ILE A 306 7.46 24.59 17.75
CA ILE A 306 6.77 23.37 18.18
C ILE A 306 5.36 23.33 17.57
N GLN A 307 5.08 22.27 16.81
CA GLN A 307 3.84 22.09 16.06
C GLN A 307 2.87 21.06 16.69
N ALA A 308 3.22 20.47 17.84
CA ALA A 308 2.37 19.51 18.52
C ALA A 308 1.12 20.17 19.13
N SER A 309 -0.06 19.60 18.85
CA SER A 309 -1.34 20.08 19.42
C SER A 309 -1.31 20.10 20.94
N GLY A 310 -1.71 21.24 21.53
CA GLY A 310 -1.63 21.50 22.96
C GLY A 310 -0.28 22.09 23.42
N TRP A 311 0.75 22.08 22.58
CA TRP A 311 2.07 22.67 22.84
C TRP A 311 2.45 23.78 21.83
N ASN A 312 1.66 23.96 20.79
CA ASN A 312 1.88 24.94 19.71
C ASN A 312 1.34 26.35 20.01
N ASN A 313 0.47 26.48 20.99
CA ASN A 313 -0.10 27.78 21.38
C ASN A 313 0.49 28.26 22.73
N ILE A 314 1.67 28.89 22.64
CA ILE A 314 2.46 29.36 23.78
C ILE A 314 2.20 30.85 24.06
N ARG A 315 1.39 31.51 23.23
CA ARG A 315 0.99 32.91 23.39
C ARG A 315 -0.15 33.04 24.39
N GLY A 316 0.15 33.35 25.63
CA GLY A 316 -0.83 33.53 26.71
C GLY A 316 -0.48 32.78 27.99
N ASP A 317 -1.37 32.78 28.98
CA ASP A 317 -1.16 32.18 30.32
C ASP A 317 -1.60 30.70 30.39
N GLY A 318 -1.39 29.95 29.29
CA GLY A 318 -1.76 28.55 29.20
C GLY A 318 -0.80 27.59 29.95
N ILE A 319 -1.26 26.36 30.18
CA ILE A 319 -0.47 25.31 30.88
C ILE A 319 0.86 25.05 30.17
N SER A 320 0.88 24.99 28.86
CA SER A 320 2.10 24.81 28.05
C SER A 320 3.11 25.94 28.29
N ARG A 321 2.64 27.18 28.38
CA ARG A 321 3.48 28.34 28.69
C ARG A 321 4.16 28.21 30.06
N MET A 322 3.42 27.79 31.09
CA MET A 322 3.95 27.61 32.44
C MET A 322 5.09 26.57 32.47
N TYR A 323 4.94 25.47 31.72
CA TYR A 323 6.00 24.45 31.60
C TYR A 323 7.25 25.01 30.93
N PHE A 324 7.09 25.76 29.83
CA PHE A 324 8.24 26.32 29.10
C PHE A 324 8.95 27.41 29.90
N ASP A 325 8.21 28.28 30.63
CA ASP A 325 8.82 29.27 31.51
C ASP A 325 9.62 28.60 32.65
N ALA A 326 9.08 27.53 33.25
CA ALA A 326 9.76 26.78 34.29
C ALA A 326 11.01 26.04 33.76
N LEU A 327 10.95 25.47 32.55
CA LEU A 327 12.08 24.84 31.87
C LEU A 327 13.16 25.90 31.54
N ALA A 328 12.77 27.02 30.97
CA ALA A 328 13.69 28.12 30.63
C ALA A 328 14.45 28.65 31.88
N LYS A 329 13.70 28.83 32.98
CA LYS A 329 14.28 29.26 34.25
C LYS A 329 15.26 28.23 34.83
N LYS A 330 14.92 26.95 34.80
CA LYS A 330 15.72 25.89 35.40
C LYS A 330 16.97 25.54 34.62
N TYR A 331 16.85 25.46 33.29
CA TYR A 331 17.92 25.04 32.38
C TYR A 331 18.61 26.21 31.67
N HIS A 332 18.29 27.45 32.08
CA HIS A 332 18.98 28.68 31.65
C HIS A 332 19.04 28.92 30.14
N PHE A 333 17.92 28.78 29.45
CA PHE A 333 17.78 29.11 28.03
C PHE A 333 16.67 30.14 27.81
N SER A 334 16.66 30.80 26.63
CA SER A 334 15.59 31.75 26.26
C SER A 334 14.57 31.09 25.31
N LEU A 335 13.29 31.35 25.55
CA LEU A 335 12.21 30.92 24.66
C LEU A 335 12.19 31.67 23.31
N THR A 336 13.00 32.74 23.18
CA THR A 336 13.17 33.53 21.96
C THR A 336 14.33 33.05 21.11
N ASP A 337 15.18 32.14 21.62
CA ASP A 337 16.30 31.62 20.88
C ASP A 337 15.82 30.61 19.82
N PRO A 338 16.39 30.65 18.59
CA PRO A 338 16.10 29.65 17.59
C PRO A 338 16.35 28.24 18.11
N TRP A 339 15.45 27.29 17.74
CA TRP A 339 15.55 25.89 18.22
C TRP A 339 16.90 25.26 17.94
N GLU A 340 17.52 25.55 16.79
CA GLU A 340 18.82 25.00 16.41
C GLU A 340 19.98 25.47 17.31
N THR A 341 19.84 26.65 17.93
CA THR A 341 20.86 27.23 18.84
C THR A 341 20.72 26.75 20.27
N LEU A 342 19.61 26.11 20.62
CA LEU A 342 19.43 25.54 21.96
C LEU A 342 20.39 24.37 22.19
N PRO A 343 20.99 24.22 23.41
CA PRO A 343 21.80 23.08 23.77
C PRO A 343 21.08 21.75 23.53
N GLU A 344 21.81 20.70 23.16
CA GLU A 344 21.24 19.39 22.83
C GLU A 344 20.52 18.72 24.01
N ASP A 345 21.05 18.89 25.22
CA ASP A 345 20.43 18.44 26.48
C ASP A 345 19.09 19.14 26.72
N VAL A 346 18.99 20.46 26.50
CA VAL A 346 17.75 21.22 26.61
C VAL A 346 16.73 20.74 25.58
N ARG A 347 17.15 20.57 24.32
CA ARG A 347 16.27 20.01 23.26
C ARG A 347 15.76 18.62 23.64
N SER A 348 16.64 17.76 24.16
CA SER A 348 16.29 16.41 24.64
C SER A 348 15.28 16.45 25.78
N ILE A 349 15.44 17.35 26.74
CA ILE A 349 14.52 17.53 27.87
C ILE A 349 13.14 18.00 27.37
N ILE A 350 13.10 18.95 26.45
CA ILE A 350 11.82 19.42 25.88
C ILE A 350 11.12 18.29 25.12
N LEU A 351 11.84 17.48 24.38
CA LEU A 351 11.24 16.38 23.60
C LEU A 351 10.85 15.17 24.46
N TYR A 352 11.71 14.76 25.39
CA TYR A 352 11.56 13.47 26.11
C TYR A 352 11.30 13.60 27.59
N GLY A 353 11.37 14.82 28.15
CA GLY A 353 11.01 15.12 29.53
C GLY A 353 12.17 15.16 30.52
N THR A 354 11.84 15.50 31.78
CA THR A 354 12.80 15.73 32.87
C THR A 354 13.22 14.46 33.62
N GLY A 355 12.86 13.26 33.11
CA GLY A 355 13.20 11.99 33.76
C GLY A 355 12.59 11.80 35.17
N GLY A 356 11.48 12.49 35.46
CA GLY A 356 10.82 12.46 36.78
C GLY A 356 11.21 13.61 37.70
N GLU A 357 12.15 14.44 37.32
CA GLU A 357 12.55 15.63 38.09
C GLU A 357 11.43 16.68 38.05
N LYS A 358 11.01 17.18 39.24
CA LYS A 358 9.88 18.14 39.35
C LYS A 358 10.33 19.55 38.97
N LEU A 359 9.47 20.22 38.22
CA LEU A 359 9.55 21.63 37.90
C LEU A 359 8.67 22.42 38.81
N GLU A 360 9.07 23.65 39.12
CA GLU A 360 8.31 24.62 39.86
C GLU A 360 7.48 25.47 38.89
N LEU A 361 6.17 25.13 38.78
CA LEU A 361 5.25 25.77 37.86
C LEU A 361 4.47 26.88 38.61
N HIS A 362 4.62 28.11 38.17
CA HIS A 362 3.90 29.25 38.67
C HIS A 362 2.64 29.47 37.85
N TYR A 363 1.48 29.52 38.46
CA TYR A 363 0.21 29.86 37.80
C TYR A 363 -0.42 31.13 38.39
N ASP A 364 -0.86 31.99 37.49
CA ASP A 364 -1.60 33.21 37.79
C ASP A 364 -2.89 33.21 36.96
N GLN A 365 -3.95 32.67 37.47
CA GLN A 365 -5.21 32.54 36.77
C GLN A 365 -6.34 33.31 37.54
N PRO A 366 -7.44 33.72 36.87
CA PRO A 366 -8.55 34.41 37.53
C PRO A 366 -9.12 33.67 38.74
N ARG A 367 -8.87 32.35 38.85
CA ARG A 367 -9.36 31.47 39.95
C ARG A 367 -8.34 31.28 41.06
N GLY A 368 -7.12 31.82 40.97
CA GLY A 368 -6.10 31.74 42.03
C GLY A 368 -4.66 31.78 41.52
N LYS A 369 -3.75 32.15 42.40
CA LYS A 369 -2.30 32.14 42.20
C LYS A 369 -1.66 31.09 43.08
N GLY A 370 -0.64 30.37 42.57
CA GLY A 370 0.06 29.36 43.33
C GLY A 370 1.25 28.75 42.60
N VAL A 371 1.89 27.81 43.25
CA VAL A 371 3.00 27.05 42.76
C VAL A 371 2.66 25.56 42.75
N LEU A 372 2.91 24.88 41.67
CA LEU A 372 2.68 23.46 41.51
C LEU A 372 4.03 22.76 41.18
N TYR A 373 4.30 21.67 41.85
CA TYR A 373 5.53 20.86 41.59
C TYR A 373 5.20 19.60 40.79
N GLN A 374 5.47 19.62 39.50
CA GLN A 374 5.21 18.48 38.62
C GLN A 374 6.42 18.19 37.69
N PRO A 375 6.67 16.90 37.35
CA PRO A 375 7.66 16.58 36.33
C PRO A 375 7.10 16.94 34.95
N PHE A 376 7.98 17.27 34.02
CA PHE A 376 7.64 17.46 32.63
C PHE A 376 7.81 16.12 31.89
N GLU A 377 6.73 15.67 31.28
CA GLU A 377 6.67 14.38 30.59
C GLU A 377 7.50 14.37 29.28
N GLY A 378 7.67 15.54 28.65
CA GLY A 378 8.21 15.67 27.31
C GLY A 378 7.15 15.61 26.22
N ILE A 379 7.37 16.33 25.13
CA ILE A 379 6.35 16.48 24.08
C ILE A 379 6.14 15.15 23.33
N CYS A 380 7.21 14.43 22.99
CA CYS A 380 7.13 13.14 22.31
C CYS A 380 6.36 12.10 23.16
N ASN A 381 6.70 12.01 24.44
CA ASN A 381 6.02 11.08 25.35
C ASN A 381 4.55 11.45 25.56
N ASN A 382 4.24 12.75 25.65
CA ASN A 382 2.87 13.24 25.74
C ASN A 382 2.02 12.88 24.51
N VAL A 383 2.56 13.12 23.31
CA VAL A 383 1.90 12.78 22.04
C VAL A 383 1.67 11.26 21.97
N GLU A 384 2.68 10.44 22.30
CA GLU A 384 2.57 8.98 22.27
C GLU A 384 1.53 8.45 23.27
N ARG A 385 1.50 9.00 24.51
CA ARG A 385 0.48 8.64 25.50
C ARG A 385 -0.91 9.03 25.04
N ARG A 386 -1.11 10.27 24.57
CA ARG A 386 -2.38 10.75 24.05
C ARG A 386 -2.88 9.92 22.88
N TYR A 387 -2.00 9.50 21.99
CA TYR A 387 -2.32 8.61 20.85
C TYR A 387 -2.88 7.25 21.32
N LYS A 388 -2.28 6.69 22.40
CA LYS A 388 -2.73 5.41 22.97
C LYS A 388 -4.05 5.52 23.74
N GLU A 389 -4.30 6.66 24.39
CA GLU A 389 -5.46 6.88 25.26
C GLU A 389 -6.69 7.42 24.53
N THR A 390 -6.52 8.11 23.40
CA THR A 390 -7.63 8.74 22.69
C THR A 390 -8.55 7.71 22.02
N GLN A 391 -9.87 7.93 22.19
CA GLN A 391 -10.91 7.17 21.48
C GLN A 391 -11.50 7.94 20.28
N SER A 392 -11.07 9.20 20.08
CA SER A 392 -11.54 10.03 18.98
C SER A 392 -10.70 9.81 17.72
N ASP A 393 -11.31 9.34 16.65
CA ASP A 393 -10.64 9.14 15.36
C ASP A 393 -10.06 10.44 14.78
N ALA A 394 -10.68 11.58 15.05
CA ALA A 394 -10.17 12.89 14.61
C ALA A 394 -8.87 13.23 15.34
N SER A 395 -8.86 13.11 16.68
CA SER A 395 -7.65 13.35 17.49
C SER A 395 -6.55 12.35 17.20
N LYS A 396 -6.91 11.09 16.91
CA LYS A 396 -5.95 10.07 16.55
C LYS A 396 -5.22 10.40 15.25
N ARG A 397 -5.95 10.84 14.22
CA ARG A 397 -5.37 11.29 12.94
C ARG A 397 -4.47 12.52 13.09
N GLU A 398 -4.90 13.50 13.91
CA GLU A 398 -4.08 14.68 14.19
C GLU A 398 -2.74 14.32 14.84
N LEU A 399 -2.75 13.35 15.77
CA LEU A 399 -1.54 12.85 16.42
C LEU A 399 -0.69 11.98 15.49
N GLU A 400 -1.31 11.22 14.59
CA GLU A 400 -0.62 10.42 13.55
C GLU A 400 0.20 11.29 12.59
N GLU A 401 -0.23 12.54 12.34
CA GLU A 401 0.55 13.50 11.52
C GLU A 401 1.91 13.87 12.13
N LEU A 402 2.11 13.61 13.44
CA LEU A 402 3.36 13.84 14.16
C LEU A 402 4.17 12.56 14.36
N MET A 403 3.76 11.47 13.73
CA MET A 403 4.38 10.16 13.89
C MET A 403 4.94 9.65 12.55
N ALA A 404 6.06 8.94 12.64
CA ALA A 404 6.67 8.27 11.50
C ALA A 404 6.73 6.76 11.74
N GLU A 405 6.67 6.00 10.64
CA GLU A 405 6.81 4.56 10.67
C GLU A 405 8.30 4.19 10.75
N CYS A 406 8.73 3.66 11.90
CA CYS A 406 10.11 3.26 12.15
C CYS A 406 10.25 1.74 12.14
N PRO A 407 11.35 1.17 11.61
CA PRO A 407 11.62 -0.26 11.70
C PRO A 407 11.60 -0.73 13.16
N CYS A 408 10.98 -1.88 13.42
CA CYS A 408 10.94 -2.46 14.75
C CYS A 408 12.38 -2.67 15.30
N PRO A 409 12.72 -2.20 16.52
CA PRO A 409 14.07 -2.30 17.07
C PRO A 409 14.53 -3.75 17.28
N THR A 410 13.62 -4.68 17.51
CA THR A 410 13.92 -6.09 17.78
C THR A 410 14.18 -6.88 16.51
N CYS A 411 13.27 -6.81 15.53
CA CYS A 411 13.39 -7.59 14.28
C CYS A 411 13.95 -6.77 13.11
N LYS A 412 14.19 -5.47 13.28
CA LYS A 412 14.75 -4.58 12.25
C LYS A 412 14.02 -4.68 10.90
N GLY A 413 12.69 -4.76 10.94
CA GLY A 413 11.84 -4.87 9.75
C GLY A 413 11.56 -6.31 9.28
N LYS A 414 12.22 -7.33 9.82
CA LYS A 414 12.10 -8.74 9.36
C LYS A 414 10.80 -9.45 9.77
N ARG A 415 9.95 -8.85 10.61
CA ARG A 415 8.63 -9.34 11.04
C ARG A 415 8.63 -10.61 11.88
N LEU A 416 9.63 -11.47 11.79
CA LEU A 416 9.72 -12.79 12.41
C LEU A 416 10.61 -12.79 13.67
N LYS A 417 10.47 -13.86 14.47
CA LYS A 417 11.35 -14.16 15.60
C LYS A 417 12.75 -14.54 15.12
N LYS A 418 13.75 -14.38 15.99
CA LYS A 418 15.15 -14.71 15.68
C LYS A 418 15.34 -16.21 15.40
N GLU A 419 14.59 -17.07 16.07
CA GLU A 419 14.60 -18.51 15.89
C GLU A 419 14.09 -18.93 14.50
N SER A 420 13.05 -18.26 14.01
CA SER A 420 12.52 -18.47 12.65
C SER A 420 13.50 -18.00 11.57
N LEU A 421 14.17 -16.86 11.81
CA LEU A 421 15.17 -16.30 10.90
C LEU A 421 16.51 -17.07 10.93
N ALA A 422 16.72 -17.91 11.95
CA ALA A 422 17.90 -18.76 12.05
C ALA A 422 17.77 -20.07 11.23
N VAL A 423 16.66 -20.28 10.53
CA VAL A 423 16.47 -21.43 9.63
C VAL A 423 16.72 -20.99 8.20
N THR A 424 17.60 -21.72 7.50
CA THR A 424 17.96 -21.43 6.11
C THR A 424 17.58 -22.56 5.16
N VAL A 425 17.29 -22.22 3.93
CA VAL A 425 17.21 -23.14 2.79
C VAL A 425 18.30 -22.69 1.82
N GLY A 426 19.22 -23.59 1.50
CA GLY A 426 20.46 -23.17 0.85
C GLY A 426 21.20 -22.16 1.74
N ASP A 427 21.50 -20.98 1.20
CA ASP A 427 22.24 -19.91 1.87
C ASP A 427 21.35 -18.81 2.51
N LYS A 428 20.02 -18.92 2.41
CA LYS A 428 19.12 -17.80 2.75
C LYS A 428 18.11 -18.12 3.84
N ASP A 429 17.88 -17.15 4.72
CA ASP A 429 16.69 -17.12 5.57
C ASP A 429 15.46 -16.69 4.74
N ILE A 430 14.25 -16.94 5.23
CA ILE A 430 13.02 -16.64 4.51
C ILE A 430 12.82 -15.13 4.25
N ASP A 431 13.27 -14.25 5.15
CA ASP A 431 13.21 -12.80 4.97
C ASP A 431 14.21 -12.34 3.89
N ALA A 432 15.43 -12.87 3.92
CA ALA A 432 16.45 -12.57 2.92
C ALA A 432 15.98 -12.94 1.50
N LEU A 433 15.32 -14.09 1.34
CA LEU A 433 14.73 -14.46 0.06
C LEU A 433 13.62 -13.50 -0.36
N THR A 434 12.63 -13.27 0.49
CA THR A 434 11.47 -12.43 0.14
C THR A 434 11.80 -10.96 -0.11
N ARG A 435 13.00 -10.51 0.26
CA ARG A 435 13.52 -9.16 -0.08
C ARG A 435 14.19 -9.08 -1.45
N MET A 436 14.46 -10.20 -2.07
CA MET A 436 14.98 -10.23 -3.43
C MET A 436 13.87 -9.85 -4.43
N SER A 437 14.27 -9.43 -5.62
CA SER A 437 13.31 -9.26 -6.71
C SER A 437 12.77 -10.61 -7.17
N VAL A 438 11.56 -10.62 -7.72
CA VAL A 438 10.95 -11.84 -8.29
C VAL A 438 11.87 -12.51 -9.32
N VAL A 439 12.63 -11.72 -10.11
CA VAL A 439 13.59 -12.25 -11.07
C VAL A 439 14.74 -12.95 -10.36
N ASP A 440 15.30 -12.35 -9.32
CA ASP A 440 16.40 -12.94 -8.56
C ASP A 440 15.95 -14.17 -7.76
N GLU A 441 14.72 -14.14 -7.23
CA GLU A 441 14.13 -15.31 -6.57
C GLU A 441 13.98 -16.49 -7.53
N LEU A 442 13.52 -16.26 -8.77
CA LEU A 442 13.45 -17.29 -9.81
C LEU A 442 14.83 -17.89 -10.10
N GLN A 443 15.84 -17.04 -10.26
CA GLN A 443 17.20 -17.49 -10.48
C GLN A 443 17.76 -18.28 -9.29
N TRP A 444 17.42 -17.86 -8.07
CA TRP A 444 17.81 -18.59 -6.88
C TRP A 444 17.15 -19.97 -6.81
N VAL A 445 15.84 -20.06 -7.10
CA VAL A 445 15.11 -21.36 -7.17
C VAL A 445 15.74 -22.30 -8.21
N ASP A 446 16.15 -21.76 -9.37
CA ASP A 446 16.80 -22.53 -10.43
C ASP A 446 18.20 -23.06 -10.07
N ARG A 447 18.92 -22.35 -9.19
CA ARG A 447 20.28 -22.69 -8.73
C ARG A 447 20.33 -23.41 -7.39
N LEU A 448 19.16 -23.65 -6.79
CA LEU A 448 19.07 -24.24 -5.45
C LEU A 448 19.57 -25.69 -5.46
N GLU A 449 20.67 -25.94 -4.77
CA GLU A 449 21.23 -27.28 -4.59
C GLU A 449 20.60 -27.94 -3.37
N LEU A 450 19.93 -29.06 -3.58
CA LEU A 450 19.30 -29.87 -2.54
C LEU A 450 19.84 -31.30 -2.60
N THR A 451 19.83 -31.98 -1.47
CA THR A 451 20.10 -33.43 -1.42
C THR A 451 19.00 -34.22 -2.11
N HIS A 452 19.27 -35.44 -2.52
CA HIS A 452 18.26 -36.31 -3.16
C HIS A 452 16.97 -36.43 -2.33
N GLN A 453 17.11 -36.57 -1.00
CA GLN A 453 15.97 -36.66 -0.09
C GLN A 453 15.17 -35.35 -0.02
N GLN A 454 15.88 -34.22 0.04
CA GLN A 454 15.25 -32.89 0.01
C GLN A 454 14.50 -32.64 -1.31
N HIS A 455 15.02 -33.07 -2.45
CA HIS A 455 14.35 -33.00 -3.74
C HIS A 455 13.02 -33.74 -3.75
N LEU A 456 12.99 -34.99 -3.25
CA LEU A 456 11.74 -35.78 -3.16
C LEU A 456 10.64 -35.05 -2.39
N ILE A 457 11.01 -34.23 -1.39
CA ILE A 457 10.07 -33.45 -0.56
C ILE A 457 9.71 -32.12 -1.24
N ALA A 458 10.70 -31.43 -1.79
CA ALA A 458 10.60 -30.03 -2.23
C ALA A 458 10.09 -29.85 -3.67
N ASP A 459 10.26 -30.83 -4.56
CA ASP A 459 10.01 -30.66 -6.01
C ASP A 459 8.61 -30.11 -6.33
N ARG A 460 7.58 -30.63 -5.67
CA ARG A 460 6.20 -30.12 -5.88
C ARG A 460 6.04 -28.69 -5.39
N ILE A 461 6.67 -28.36 -4.26
CA ILE A 461 6.60 -27.01 -3.65
C ILE A 461 7.36 -26.02 -4.54
N LEU A 462 8.56 -26.38 -4.98
CA LEU A 462 9.40 -25.54 -5.85
C LEU A 462 8.74 -25.32 -7.21
N LYS A 463 8.05 -26.32 -7.77
CA LYS A 463 7.27 -26.17 -9.01
C LYS A 463 6.19 -25.12 -8.88
N GLU A 464 5.43 -25.12 -7.77
CA GLU A 464 4.39 -24.11 -7.51
C GLU A 464 5.00 -22.72 -7.31
N ILE A 465 6.07 -22.59 -6.52
CA ILE A 465 6.78 -21.32 -6.31
C ILE A 465 7.27 -20.76 -7.64
N LYS A 466 7.95 -21.59 -8.44
CA LYS A 466 8.49 -21.19 -9.75
C LYS A 466 7.39 -20.77 -10.73
N SER A 467 6.27 -21.49 -10.77
CA SER A 467 5.13 -21.17 -11.61
C SER A 467 4.53 -19.81 -11.23
N ARG A 468 4.28 -19.56 -9.95
CA ARG A 468 3.70 -18.30 -9.46
C ARG A 468 4.63 -17.10 -9.63
N LEU A 469 5.93 -17.26 -9.35
CA LEU A 469 6.93 -16.23 -9.62
C LEU A 469 7.03 -15.93 -11.13
N GLY A 470 6.98 -16.96 -11.97
CA GLY A 470 6.96 -16.82 -13.42
C GLY A 470 5.75 -16.03 -13.92
N PHE A 471 4.56 -16.22 -13.32
CA PHE A 471 3.40 -15.40 -13.66
C PHE A 471 3.56 -13.93 -13.26
N LEU A 472 4.16 -13.64 -12.10
CA LEU A 472 4.47 -12.26 -11.71
C LEU A 472 5.44 -11.62 -12.72
N GLN A 473 6.44 -12.36 -13.18
CA GLN A 473 7.38 -11.88 -14.20
C GLN A 473 6.68 -11.63 -15.55
N SER A 474 5.77 -12.51 -15.97
CA SER A 474 5.07 -12.41 -17.25
C SER A 474 4.13 -11.21 -17.33
N VAL A 475 3.58 -10.74 -16.20
CA VAL A 475 2.77 -9.51 -16.14
C VAL A 475 3.60 -8.24 -15.88
N GLY A 476 4.94 -8.29 -16.03
CA GLY A 476 5.82 -7.14 -15.89
C GLY A 476 6.15 -6.74 -14.44
N LEU A 477 5.94 -7.62 -13.46
CA LEU A 477 6.18 -7.36 -12.03
C LEU A 477 7.48 -8.01 -11.51
N GLY A 478 8.41 -8.36 -12.39
CA GLY A 478 9.68 -9.00 -12.03
C GLY A 478 10.56 -8.21 -11.07
N TYR A 479 10.40 -6.88 -11.00
CA TYR A 479 11.14 -6.00 -10.10
C TYR A 479 10.61 -5.96 -8.67
N LEU A 480 9.39 -6.43 -8.43
CA LEU A 480 8.79 -6.44 -7.08
C LEU A 480 9.50 -7.43 -6.17
N THR A 481 9.44 -7.14 -4.87
CA THR A 481 9.86 -8.06 -3.81
C THR A 481 8.65 -8.67 -3.11
N LEU A 482 8.71 -9.93 -2.69
CA LEU A 482 7.61 -10.58 -1.99
C LEU A 482 7.35 -9.96 -0.60
N SER A 483 8.36 -9.35 0.02
CA SER A 483 8.25 -8.64 1.31
C SER A 483 7.55 -7.30 1.21
N ARG A 484 7.39 -6.71 0.01
CA ARG A 484 6.76 -5.40 -0.18
C ARG A 484 5.32 -5.39 0.33
N SER A 485 4.98 -4.38 1.12
CA SER A 485 3.63 -4.22 1.65
C SER A 485 2.61 -3.97 0.53
N ALA A 486 1.47 -4.67 0.58
CA ALA A 486 0.40 -4.50 -0.38
C ALA A 486 -0.19 -3.06 -0.39
N GLY A 487 -0.12 -2.36 0.74
CA GLY A 487 -0.57 -0.97 0.85
C GLY A 487 0.30 0.06 0.12
N THR A 488 1.52 -0.31 -0.28
CA THR A 488 2.46 0.56 -1.03
C THR A 488 2.41 0.34 -2.54
N LEU A 489 1.58 -0.60 -3.00
CA LEU A 489 1.43 -0.91 -4.42
C LEU A 489 0.56 0.14 -5.11
N SER A 490 0.92 0.48 -6.34
CA SER A 490 0.04 1.23 -7.22
C SER A 490 -1.23 0.43 -7.58
N GLY A 491 -2.27 1.10 -8.05
CA GLY A 491 -3.49 0.43 -8.52
C GLY A 491 -3.21 -0.62 -9.59
N GLY A 492 -2.39 -0.28 -10.58
CA GLY A 492 -2.00 -1.19 -11.66
C GLY A 492 -1.12 -2.36 -11.17
N GLU A 493 -0.18 -2.14 -10.25
CA GLU A 493 0.61 -3.25 -9.65
C GLU A 493 -0.30 -4.23 -8.92
N SER A 494 -1.24 -3.73 -8.11
CA SER A 494 -2.20 -4.57 -7.36
C SER A 494 -3.09 -5.39 -8.28
N GLN A 495 -3.59 -4.79 -9.36
CA GLN A 495 -4.42 -5.45 -10.37
C GLN A 495 -3.64 -6.56 -11.08
N ARG A 496 -2.40 -6.30 -11.52
CA ARG A 496 -1.55 -7.30 -12.16
C ARG A 496 -1.16 -8.46 -11.24
N ILE A 497 -0.96 -8.20 -9.94
CA ILE A 497 -0.78 -9.28 -8.95
C ILE A 497 -2.00 -10.19 -8.91
N ARG A 498 -3.22 -9.64 -8.90
CA ARG A 498 -4.45 -10.45 -8.95
C ARG A 498 -4.55 -11.23 -10.25
N LEU A 499 -4.25 -10.58 -11.38
CA LEU A 499 -4.23 -11.24 -12.69
C LEU A 499 -3.25 -12.43 -12.67
N ALA A 500 -2.01 -12.23 -12.21
CA ALA A 500 -1.02 -13.29 -12.08
C ALA A 500 -1.49 -14.45 -11.19
N THR A 501 -2.17 -14.14 -10.08
CA THR A 501 -2.75 -15.15 -9.17
C THR A 501 -3.86 -15.95 -9.84
N GLN A 502 -4.73 -15.30 -10.63
CA GLN A 502 -5.81 -15.98 -11.35
C GLN A 502 -5.29 -16.85 -12.50
N ILE A 503 -4.28 -16.39 -13.24
CA ILE A 503 -3.62 -17.20 -14.27
C ILE A 503 -3.00 -18.45 -13.65
N GLY A 504 -2.38 -18.31 -12.47
CA GLY A 504 -1.82 -19.41 -11.71
C GLY A 504 -2.83 -20.48 -11.31
N SER A 505 -4.12 -20.17 -11.25
CA SER A 505 -5.17 -21.13 -10.96
C SER A 505 -5.49 -22.05 -12.13
N SER A 506 -5.02 -21.74 -13.35
CA SER A 506 -5.25 -22.49 -14.60
C SER A 506 -6.71 -22.85 -14.86
N LEU A 507 -7.65 -21.98 -14.46
CA LEU A 507 -9.07 -22.18 -14.69
C LEU A 507 -9.39 -22.10 -16.18
N MET A 508 -10.29 -22.98 -16.65
CA MET A 508 -10.74 -23.03 -18.04
C MET A 508 -12.26 -22.80 -18.13
N GLY A 509 -12.71 -22.21 -19.25
CA GLY A 509 -14.14 -21.96 -19.49
C GLY A 509 -14.70 -20.82 -18.63
N VAL A 510 -13.88 -19.93 -18.11
CA VAL A 510 -14.23 -18.79 -17.25
C VAL A 510 -14.36 -17.52 -18.11
N LEU A 511 -15.24 -16.61 -17.68
CA LEU A 511 -15.32 -15.25 -18.19
C LEU A 511 -14.49 -14.31 -17.27
N TYR A 512 -13.33 -13.86 -17.75
CA TYR A 512 -12.54 -12.84 -17.07
C TYR A 512 -12.96 -11.46 -17.52
N ILE A 513 -13.24 -10.57 -16.57
CA ILE A 513 -13.59 -9.17 -16.83
C ILE A 513 -12.52 -8.30 -16.20
N LEU A 514 -11.77 -7.55 -17.02
CA LEU A 514 -10.65 -6.73 -16.63
C LEU A 514 -10.92 -5.25 -16.88
N ASP A 515 -10.54 -4.41 -15.92
CA ASP A 515 -10.67 -2.95 -16.00
C ASP A 515 -9.30 -2.33 -16.23
N GLU A 516 -9.01 -1.89 -17.45
CA GLU A 516 -7.79 -1.19 -17.85
C GLU A 516 -6.48 -1.85 -17.34
N PRO A 517 -6.22 -3.12 -17.69
CA PRO A 517 -5.05 -3.84 -17.16
C PRO A 517 -3.71 -3.29 -17.65
N SER A 518 -3.65 -2.48 -18.71
CA SER A 518 -2.45 -1.82 -19.22
C SER A 518 -2.02 -0.59 -18.44
N ILE A 519 -2.80 -0.18 -17.42
CA ILE A 519 -2.60 1.07 -16.70
C ILE A 519 -1.22 1.16 -16.02
N GLY A 520 -0.54 2.30 -16.17
CA GLY A 520 0.78 2.55 -15.57
C GLY A 520 1.88 1.64 -16.13
N LEU A 521 1.66 0.99 -17.28
CA LEU A 521 2.66 0.18 -17.97
C LEU A 521 3.43 0.99 -19.01
N HIS A 522 4.74 0.75 -19.03
CA HIS A 522 5.55 1.08 -20.19
C HIS A 522 5.19 0.15 -21.36
N GLN A 523 5.29 0.61 -22.60
CA GLN A 523 4.91 -0.18 -23.80
C GLN A 523 5.58 -1.56 -23.84
N ARG A 524 6.86 -1.65 -23.46
CA ARG A 524 7.58 -2.93 -23.35
C ARG A 524 6.90 -3.94 -22.42
N ASP A 525 6.35 -3.45 -21.29
CA ASP A 525 5.70 -4.33 -20.31
C ASP A 525 4.26 -4.64 -20.74
N ASN A 526 3.62 -3.73 -21.52
CA ASN A 526 2.32 -3.97 -22.14
C ASN A 526 2.36 -5.12 -23.15
N ASP A 527 3.43 -5.23 -23.95
CA ASP A 527 3.63 -6.38 -24.87
C ASP A 527 3.61 -7.73 -24.12
N LYS A 528 4.23 -7.80 -22.92
CA LYS A 528 4.21 -9.00 -22.07
C LYS A 528 2.82 -9.30 -21.53
N LEU A 529 2.11 -8.26 -21.09
CA LEU A 529 0.74 -8.40 -20.62
C LEU A 529 -0.18 -8.93 -21.73
N LEU A 530 -0.08 -8.39 -22.94
CA LEU A 530 -0.85 -8.84 -24.11
C LEU A 530 -0.61 -10.32 -24.42
N ALA A 531 0.65 -10.74 -24.46
CA ALA A 531 1.00 -12.15 -24.65
C ALA A 531 0.37 -13.03 -23.54
N THR A 532 0.33 -12.54 -22.30
CA THR A 532 -0.26 -13.25 -21.18
C THR A 532 -1.79 -13.36 -21.31
N LEU A 533 -2.48 -12.28 -21.72
CA LEU A 533 -3.93 -12.30 -21.98
C LEU A 533 -4.29 -13.24 -23.15
N GLN A 534 -3.50 -13.24 -24.22
CA GLN A 534 -3.69 -14.16 -25.33
C GLN A 534 -3.52 -15.62 -24.90
N ASN A 535 -2.50 -15.93 -24.09
CA ASN A 535 -2.33 -17.28 -23.53
C ASN A 535 -3.53 -17.69 -22.65
N LEU A 536 -4.08 -16.77 -21.85
CA LEU A 536 -5.26 -17.03 -21.00
C LEU A 536 -6.50 -17.32 -21.87
N ARG A 537 -6.68 -16.61 -23.00
CA ARG A 537 -7.70 -16.88 -24.00
C ARG A 537 -7.53 -18.28 -24.61
N ASP A 538 -6.30 -18.60 -25.01
CA ASP A 538 -5.99 -19.84 -25.71
C ASP A 538 -6.19 -21.09 -24.83
N LEU A 539 -6.26 -20.93 -23.50
CA LEU A 539 -6.70 -21.93 -22.56
C LEU A 539 -8.22 -22.20 -22.58
N GLY A 540 -8.99 -21.54 -23.47
CA GLY A 540 -10.43 -21.70 -23.59
C GLY A 540 -11.22 -20.78 -22.66
N ASN A 541 -10.71 -19.59 -22.34
CA ASN A 541 -11.38 -18.58 -21.53
C ASN A 541 -11.90 -17.43 -22.41
N THR A 542 -12.96 -16.82 -21.98
CA THR A 542 -13.46 -15.55 -22.57
C THR A 542 -12.89 -14.40 -21.78
N LEU A 543 -12.25 -13.45 -22.43
CA LEU A 543 -11.72 -12.24 -21.82
C LEU A 543 -12.51 -11.04 -22.29
N LEU A 544 -13.07 -10.30 -21.36
CA LEU A 544 -13.76 -9.03 -21.59
C LEU A 544 -12.94 -7.92 -20.95
N VAL A 545 -12.31 -7.09 -21.75
CA VAL A 545 -11.35 -6.08 -21.29
C VAL A 545 -11.89 -4.69 -21.60
N VAL A 546 -12.05 -3.85 -20.58
CA VAL A 546 -12.28 -2.42 -20.78
C VAL A 546 -10.93 -1.76 -20.96
N GLU A 547 -10.68 -1.14 -22.12
CA GLU A 547 -9.35 -0.61 -22.44
C GLU A 547 -9.38 0.65 -23.31
N HIS A 548 -8.26 1.39 -23.20
CA HIS A 548 -8.00 2.61 -23.96
C HIS A 548 -6.63 2.55 -24.71
N ASP A 549 -5.83 1.54 -24.44
CA ASP A 549 -4.53 1.35 -25.08
C ASP A 549 -4.66 0.87 -26.53
N GLU A 550 -3.96 1.53 -27.45
CA GLU A 550 -4.04 1.26 -28.90
C GLU A 550 -3.57 -0.17 -29.22
N ASP A 551 -2.47 -0.64 -28.61
CA ASP A 551 -1.91 -1.95 -28.91
C ASP A 551 -2.84 -3.07 -28.45
N THR A 552 -3.46 -2.91 -27.27
CA THR A 552 -4.48 -3.85 -26.76
C THR A 552 -5.72 -3.88 -27.65
N MET A 553 -6.20 -2.71 -28.10
CA MET A 553 -7.32 -2.63 -29.01
C MET A 553 -7.03 -3.32 -30.35
N ARG A 554 -5.84 -3.14 -30.91
CA ARG A 554 -5.43 -3.79 -32.19
C ARG A 554 -5.24 -5.30 -32.04
N ALA A 555 -4.85 -5.77 -30.87
CA ALA A 555 -4.63 -7.20 -30.59
C ALA A 555 -5.92 -7.96 -30.26
N ALA A 556 -7.06 -7.27 -30.14
CA ALA A 556 -8.36 -7.87 -29.81
C ALA A 556 -8.88 -8.75 -30.97
N ASP A 557 -9.53 -9.85 -30.61
CA ASP A 557 -10.30 -10.65 -31.58
C ASP A 557 -11.64 -9.99 -31.96
N TYR A 558 -12.20 -9.21 -31.03
CA TYR A 558 -13.48 -8.54 -31.18
C TYR A 558 -13.51 -7.25 -30.36
N GLN A 559 -14.11 -6.20 -30.90
CA GLN A 559 -14.26 -4.93 -30.21
C GLN A 559 -15.74 -4.53 -30.10
N ILE A 560 -16.05 -3.82 -29.02
CA ILE A 560 -17.36 -3.21 -28.77
C ILE A 560 -17.10 -1.76 -28.37
N ASP A 561 -17.45 -0.84 -29.29
CA ASP A 561 -17.28 0.60 -29.06
C ASP A 561 -18.58 1.21 -28.54
N ILE A 562 -18.52 1.79 -27.35
CA ILE A 562 -19.67 2.35 -26.61
C ILE A 562 -19.60 3.88 -26.64
N GLY A 563 -20.66 4.52 -27.10
CA GLY A 563 -20.72 5.96 -27.26
C GLY A 563 -22.12 6.45 -27.57
N PRO A 564 -22.24 7.46 -28.45
CA PRO A 564 -21.18 8.24 -29.11
C PRO A 564 -20.49 9.26 -28.22
N GLY A 565 -21.10 9.65 -27.09
CA GLY A 565 -20.61 10.60 -26.12
C GLY A 565 -20.44 10.02 -24.74
N ALA A 566 -20.37 10.89 -23.74
CA ALA A 566 -20.27 10.52 -22.30
C ALA A 566 -21.61 10.82 -21.58
N GLY A 567 -21.83 10.17 -20.42
CA GLY A 567 -23.02 10.39 -19.60
C GLY A 567 -24.33 10.14 -20.35
N ILE A 568 -25.23 11.11 -20.37
CA ILE A 568 -26.55 11.03 -21.06
C ILE A 568 -26.43 10.93 -22.58
N HIS A 569 -25.28 11.35 -23.13
CA HIS A 569 -24.99 11.27 -24.57
C HIS A 569 -24.27 9.97 -24.96
N GLY A 570 -24.00 9.10 -23.99
CA GLY A 570 -23.40 7.79 -24.18
C GLY A 570 -24.43 6.67 -24.11
N GLY A 571 -23.97 5.47 -23.79
CA GLY A 571 -24.81 4.31 -23.48
C GLY A 571 -25.37 3.56 -24.69
N GLU A 572 -24.85 3.80 -25.89
CA GLU A 572 -25.24 3.10 -27.14
C GLU A 572 -24.02 2.31 -27.69
N VAL A 573 -24.31 1.21 -28.39
CA VAL A 573 -23.28 0.48 -29.13
C VAL A 573 -23.08 1.17 -30.48
N VAL A 574 -21.94 1.83 -30.67
CA VAL A 574 -21.64 2.57 -31.92
C VAL A 574 -21.11 1.64 -32.99
N ALA A 575 -20.22 0.69 -32.58
CA ALA A 575 -19.65 -0.30 -33.45
C ALA A 575 -19.39 -1.59 -32.68
N ALA A 576 -19.51 -2.73 -33.32
CA ALA A 576 -19.15 -4.03 -32.78
C ALA A 576 -18.68 -4.94 -33.92
N GLY A 577 -17.49 -5.56 -33.77
CA GLY A 577 -16.89 -6.38 -34.83
C GLY A 577 -15.40 -6.56 -34.60
N THR A 578 -14.67 -6.94 -35.64
CA THR A 578 -13.21 -6.98 -35.59
C THR A 578 -12.62 -5.57 -35.50
N PRO A 579 -11.37 -5.40 -35.09
CA PRO A 579 -10.70 -4.08 -35.07
C PRO A 579 -10.81 -3.35 -36.42
N GLU A 580 -10.70 -4.07 -37.54
CA GLU A 580 -10.82 -3.52 -38.90
C GLU A 580 -12.20 -3.00 -39.19
N GLU A 581 -13.25 -3.72 -38.75
CA GLU A 581 -14.66 -3.29 -38.91
C GLU A 581 -14.94 -2.03 -38.08
N VAL A 582 -14.39 -1.93 -36.87
CA VAL A 582 -14.52 -0.73 -36.02
C VAL A 582 -13.78 0.46 -36.63
N MET A 583 -12.57 0.25 -37.16
CA MET A 583 -11.79 1.28 -37.89
C MET A 583 -12.51 1.79 -39.15
N ALA A 584 -13.25 0.94 -39.81
CA ALA A 584 -14.03 1.32 -41.02
C ALA A 584 -15.29 2.12 -40.68
N ASN A 585 -15.81 2.02 -39.45
CA ASN A 585 -17.05 2.71 -39.06
C ASN A 585 -16.79 4.23 -38.85
N PRO A 586 -17.44 5.11 -39.67
CA PRO A 586 -17.25 6.56 -39.58
C PRO A 586 -17.79 7.17 -38.28
N ASN A 587 -18.74 6.50 -37.62
CA ASN A 587 -19.34 6.98 -36.37
C ASN A 587 -18.55 6.63 -35.13
N SER A 588 -17.60 5.65 -35.23
CA SER A 588 -16.74 5.27 -34.13
C SER A 588 -15.61 6.28 -33.97
N LEU A 589 -15.58 7.00 -32.86
CA LEU A 589 -14.48 7.92 -32.54
C LEU A 589 -13.19 7.13 -32.30
N THR A 590 -13.28 6.01 -31.59
CA THR A 590 -12.19 5.06 -31.38
C THR A 590 -11.62 4.57 -32.72
N GLY A 591 -12.50 4.18 -33.65
CA GLY A 591 -12.12 3.75 -35.00
C GLY A 591 -11.41 4.86 -35.82
N GLN A 592 -11.81 6.12 -35.64
CA GLN A 592 -11.14 7.26 -36.31
C GLN A 592 -9.70 7.46 -35.79
N TYR A 593 -9.46 7.25 -34.49
CA TYR A 593 -8.09 7.30 -33.92
C TYR A 593 -7.26 6.10 -34.34
N LEU A 594 -7.80 4.88 -34.23
CA LEU A 594 -7.11 3.65 -34.64
C LEU A 594 -6.76 3.65 -36.14
N SER A 595 -7.62 4.21 -37.00
CA SER A 595 -7.33 4.31 -38.44
C SER A 595 -6.38 5.46 -38.81
N GLY A 596 -6.02 6.31 -37.86
CA GLY A 596 -5.18 7.49 -38.09
C GLY A 596 -5.88 8.68 -38.75
N LYS A 597 -7.21 8.61 -38.96
CA LYS A 597 -8.01 9.73 -39.47
C LYS A 597 -8.01 10.92 -38.51
N LYS A 598 -8.02 10.61 -37.21
CA LYS A 598 -7.77 11.58 -36.14
C LYS A 598 -6.50 11.20 -35.43
N ARG A 599 -5.71 12.18 -35.02
CA ARG A 599 -4.49 12.00 -34.21
C ARG A 599 -4.19 13.26 -33.40
N ILE A 600 -3.47 13.09 -32.32
CA ILE A 600 -2.90 14.21 -31.56
C ILE A 600 -1.65 14.66 -32.32
N PRO A 601 -1.56 15.95 -32.72
CA PRO A 601 -0.43 16.44 -33.50
C PRO A 601 0.82 16.52 -32.66
N VAL A 602 1.99 16.32 -33.28
CA VAL A 602 3.29 16.64 -32.68
C VAL A 602 3.47 18.15 -32.75
N PRO A 603 3.88 18.85 -31.69
CA PRO A 603 4.17 20.28 -31.73
C PRO A 603 5.29 20.59 -32.74
N GLU A 604 5.09 21.61 -33.59
CA GLU A 604 6.08 22.03 -34.59
C GLU A 604 7.36 22.59 -33.97
N THR A 605 7.23 23.22 -32.79
CA THR A 605 8.36 23.80 -32.05
C THR A 605 8.30 23.41 -30.58
N ARG A 606 9.47 23.16 -29.99
CA ARG A 606 9.60 22.90 -28.55
C ARG A 606 9.94 24.20 -27.83
N ARG A 607 9.34 24.40 -26.62
CA ARG A 607 9.66 25.58 -25.82
C ARG A 607 11.05 25.43 -25.20
N PRO A 608 11.93 26.45 -25.32
CA PRO A 608 13.27 26.40 -24.72
C PRO A 608 13.25 26.66 -23.21
N GLY A 609 12.07 26.92 -22.63
CA GLY A 609 11.93 27.34 -21.24
C GLY A 609 12.28 28.82 -21.03
N ASN A 610 12.36 29.23 -19.77
CA ASN A 610 12.66 30.63 -19.38
C ASN A 610 14.16 30.87 -19.06
N GLY A 611 15.04 29.93 -19.40
CA GLY A 611 16.48 29.99 -19.13
C GLY A 611 16.86 29.66 -17.68
N LYS A 612 15.93 29.28 -16.83
CA LYS A 612 16.14 28.86 -15.46
C LYS A 612 15.84 27.36 -15.32
N SER A 613 16.47 26.73 -14.38
CA SER A 613 16.25 25.29 -14.11
C SER A 613 16.21 24.99 -12.62
N LEU A 614 15.52 23.93 -12.28
CA LEU A 614 15.51 23.31 -10.97
C LEU A 614 16.41 22.09 -11.04
N LYS A 615 17.41 21.96 -10.14
CA LYS A 615 18.36 20.85 -10.16
C LYS A 615 18.25 20.04 -8.88
N VAL A 616 17.92 18.78 -9.02
CA VAL A 616 17.99 17.79 -7.94
C VAL A 616 19.35 17.14 -7.99
N ILE A 617 20.14 17.25 -6.93
CA ILE A 617 21.52 16.75 -6.86
C ILE A 617 21.57 15.60 -5.87
N GLY A 618 22.20 14.49 -6.28
CA GLY A 618 22.42 13.33 -5.45
C GLY A 618 21.15 12.58 -5.03
N ALA A 619 20.15 12.48 -5.91
CA ALA A 619 18.92 11.76 -5.60
C ALA A 619 19.17 10.26 -5.32
N ALA A 620 18.88 9.80 -4.09
CA ALA A 620 19.24 8.47 -3.59
C ALA A 620 18.11 7.77 -2.82
N GLU A 621 16.85 8.12 -3.10
CA GLU A 621 15.70 7.49 -2.46
C GLU A 621 15.30 6.20 -3.17
N ASN A 622 14.94 5.17 -2.39
CA ASN A 622 14.57 3.84 -2.87
C ASN A 622 15.68 3.24 -3.78
N ASN A 623 15.36 3.00 -5.05
CA ASN A 623 16.29 2.42 -6.03
C ASN A 623 17.14 3.47 -6.79
N LEU A 624 16.98 4.76 -6.52
CA LEU A 624 17.77 5.79 -7.19
C LEU A 624 19.24 5.72 -6.80
N ARG A 625 20.13 5.79 -7.81
CA ARG A 625 21.59 5.58 -7.67
C ARG A 625 22.38 6.88 -7.59
N HIS A 626 22.00 7.79 -6.68
CA HIS A 626 22.67 9.07 -6.47
C HIS A 626 22.80 9.89 -7.77
N ILE A 627 21.66 10.13 -8.41
CA ILE A 627 21.59 10.78 -9.73
C ILE A 627 21.36 12.30 -9.59
N ASP A 628 21.88 13.03 -10.59
CA ASP A 628 21.63 14.46 -10.76
C ASP A 628 20.64 14.67 -11.89
N VAL A 629 19.58 15.44 -11.64
CA VAL A 629 18.50 15.68 -12.60
C VAL A 629 18.17 17.15 -12.70
N GLU A 630 18.06 17.64 -13.94
CA GLU A 630 17.71 19.02 -14.24
C GLU A 630 16.31 19.13 -14.86
N PHE A 631 15.47 19.99 -14.29
CA PHE A 631 14.12 20.31 -14.76
C PHE A 631 14.11 21.74 -15.29
N PRO A 632 14.01 21.98 -16.61
CA PRO A 632 13.90 23.30 -17.17
C PRO A 632 12.57 23.96 -16.74
N LEU A 633 12.61 25.22 -16.31
CA LEU A 633 11.41 25.95 -15.87
C LEU A 633 10.70 26.61 -17.05
N GLY A 634 9.37 26.73 -16.96
CA GLY A 634 8.52 27.26 -18.05
C GLY A 634 8.36 26.26 -19.21
N THR A 635 8.49 24.96 -18.93
CA THR A 635 8.36 23.88 -19.93
C THR A 635 7.32 22.85 -19.51
N PHE A 636 6.89 22.05 -20.50
CA PHE A 636 6.18 20.81 -20.29
C PHE A 636 7.19 19.66 -20.27
N THR A 637 7.59 19.25 -19.06
CA THR A 637 8.57 18.16 -18.86
C THR A 637 7.87 16.87 -18.53
N VAL A 638 8.24 15.79 -19.22
CA VAL A 638 7.72 14.44 -18.93
C VAL A 638 8.84 13.53 -18.43
N VAL A 639 8.59 12.89 -17.28
CA VAL A 639 9.45 11.86 -16.68
C VAL A 639 8.91 10.50 -17.07
N THR A 640 9.69 9.75 -17.84
CA THR A 640 9.31 8.46 -18.41
C THR A 640 10.31 7.36 -18.05
N GLY A 641 10.07 6.14 -18.52
CA GLY A 641 10.92 4.99 -18.28
C GLY A 641 10.13 3.74 -17.91
N VAL A 642 10.77 2.59 -17.89
CA VAL A 642 10.14 1.31 -17.59
C VAL A 642 9.49 1.29 -16.19
N SER A 643 8.54 0.37 -15.97
CA SER A 643 7.88 0.21 -14.68
C SER A 643 8.91 -0.10 -13.59
N GLY A 644 8.82 0.59 -12.43
CA GLY A 644 9.77 0.42 -11.32
C GLY A 644 11.13 1.09 -11.50
N SER A 645 11.37 1.91 -12.53
CA SER A 645 12.66 2.57 -12.80
C SER A 645 13.03 3.70 -11.81
N GLY A 646 12.10 4.12 -10.92
CA GLY A 646 12.34 5.15 -9.90
C GLY A 646 11.68 6.49 -10.19
N LYS A 647 10.78 6.61 -11.17
CA LYS A 647 10.08 7.87 -11.53
C LYS A 647 9.37 8.51 -10.35
N SER A 648 8.52 7.78 -9.65
CA SER A 648 7.77 8.29 -8.49
C SER A 648 8.70 8.58 -7.31
N SER A 649 9.82 7.85 -7.14
CA SER A 649 10.85 8.16 -6.14
C SER A 649 11.51 9.51 -6.41
N LEU A 650 11.82 9.82 -7.67
CA LEU A 650 12.40 11.10 -8.05
C LEU A 650 11.40 12.25 -7.93
N VAL A 651 10.20 12.08 -8.50
CA VAL A 651 9.24 13.19 -8.65
C VAL A 651 8.40 13.37 -7.38
N ASN A 652 7.79 12.28 -6.86
CA ASN A 652 6.85 12.40 -5.73
C ASN A 652 7.60 12.42 -4.39
N GLU A 653 8.55 11.50 -4.17
CA GLU A 653 9.22 11.37 -2.87
C GLU A 653 10.29 12.47 -2.65
N ILE A 654 11.07 12.84 -3.68
CA ILE A 654 12.13 13.83 -3.55
C ILE A 654 11.63 15.21 -3.99
N LEU A 655 11.32 15.40 -5.27
CA LEU A 655 11.03 16.71 -5.84
C LEU A 655 9.81 17.37 -5.17
N PHE A 656 8.66 16.69 -5.20
CA PHE A 656 7.42 17.25 -4.64
C PHE A 656 7.52 17.49 -3.14
N LYS A 657 7.98 16.49 -2.36
CA LYS A 657 8.04 16.63 -0.90
C LYS A 657 9.04 17.69 -0.47
N LYS A 658 10.21 17.79 -1.12
CA LYS A 658 11.20 18.82 -0.79
C LYS A 658 10.70 20.22 -1.11
N LEU A 659 10.13 20.41 -2.32
CA LEU A 659 9.50 21.69 -2.67
C LEU A 659 8.30 22.00 -1.78
N GLY A 660 7.52 20.98 -1.38
CA GLY A 660 6.39 21.14 -0.47
C GLY A 660 6.80 21.62 0.91
N VAL A 661 7.91 21.14 1.44
CA VAL A 661 8.46 21.60 2.72
C VAL A 661 8.93 23.06 2.59
N GLU A 662 9.71 23.37 1.56
CA GLU A 662 10.33 24.72 1.38
C GLU A 662 9.29 25.79 1.00
N LEU A 663 8.42 25.52 0.02
CA LEU A 663 7.48 26.52 -0.52
C LEU A 663 6.12 26.51 0.18
N ASN A 664 5.58 25.34 0.49
CA ASN A 664 4.22 25.18 1.04
C ASN A 664 4.22 24.91 2.54
N ARG A 665 5.37 24.81 3.21
CA ARG A 665 5.54 24.47 4.63
C ARG A 665 4.84 23.16 5.02
N MET A 666 4.93 22.16 4.15
CA MET A 666 4.37 20.85 4.41
C MET A 666 5.15 20.12 5.51
N LYS A 667 4.44 19.33 6.33
CA LYS A 667 5.00 18.53 7.41
C LYS A 667 5.22 17.09 6.92
N VAL A 668 6.19 16.89 6.05
CA VAL A 668 6.52 15.60 5.47
C VAL A 668 8.04 15.42 5.39
N HIS A 669 8.48 14.16 5.42
CA HIS A 669 9.89 13.86 5.17
C HIS A 669 10.14 13.74 3.67
N PRO A 670 10.98 14.58 3.08
CA PRO A 670 11.42 14.40 1.70
C PRO A 670 12.34 13.20 1.58
N GLY A 671 12.32 12.57 0.41
CA GLY A 671 13.26 11.50 0.07
C GLY A 671 14.71 11.99 0.05
N ARG A 672 15.64 11.07 0.14
CA ARG A 672 17.08 11.35 0.26
C ARG A 672 17.64 11.94 -1.02
N CYS A 673 18.17 13.15 -0.91
CA CYS A 673 18.98 13.82 -1.91
C CYS A 673 19.97 14.75 -1.20
N ASP A 674 21.05 15.15 -1.86
CA ASP A 674 22.01 16.05 -1.26
C ASP A 674 21.41 17.47 -1.13
N ARG A 675 20.89 18.03 -2.22
CA ARG A 675 20.22 19.33 -2.25
C ARG A 675 19.38 19.51 -3.51
N ILE A 676 18.54 20.53 -3.50
CA ILE A 676 17.82 21.03 -4.69
C ILE A 676 18.21 22.50 -4.88
N GLU A 677 18.63 22.85 -6.10
CA GLU A 677 19.00 24.21 -6.50
C GLU A 677 17.91 24.81 -7.39
N GLY A 678 17.72 26.14 -7.33
CA GLY A 678 16.73 26.84 -8.17
C GLY A 678 15.35 26.98 -7.56
N ILE A 679 15.15 26.63 -6.29
CA ILE A 679 13.85 26.73 -5.59
C ILE A 679 13.37 28.20 -5.53
N GLU A 680 14.29 29.14 -5.46
CA GLU A 680 14.01 30.58 -5.40
C GLU A 680 13.28 31.12 -6.63
N TYR A 681 13.25 30.40 -7.73
CA TYR A 681 12.52 30.75 -8.94
C TYR A 681 11.03 30.41 -8.90
N LEU A 682 10.63 29.63 -7.90
CA LEU A 682 9.26 29.15 -7.74
C LEU A 682 8.59 29.79 -6.52
N ASP A 683 7.27 29.92 -6.59
CA ASP A 683 6.44 30.43 -5.48
C ASP A 683 5.59 29.34 -4.84
N LYS A 684 5.28 28.28 -5.57
CA LYS A 684 4.38 27.24 -5.12
C LYS A 684 4.61 25.93 -5.88
N VAL A 685 4.43 24.79 -5.20
CA VAL A 685 4.27 23.48 -5.81
C VAL A 685 2.85 22.95 -5.62
N VAL A 686 2.30 22.37 -6.66
CA VAL A 686 0.96 21.76 -6.67
C VAL A 686 1.07 20.33 -7.15
N ASP A 687 0.61 19.41 -6.31
CA ASP A 687 0.49 17.99 -6.66
C ASP A 687 -0.93 17.68 -7.11
N ILE A 688 -1.05 17.01 -8.23
CA ILE A 688 -2.30 16.57 -8.84
C ILE A 688 -2.24 15.04 -9.01
N ASP A 689 -2.45 14.35 -7.91
CA ASP A 689 -2.46 12.89 -7.83
C ASP A 689 -3.86 12.28 -8.00
N GLN A 690 -3.93 10.97 -8.11
CA GLN A 690 -5.18 10.20 -8.26
C GLN A 690 -5.93 9.96 -6.93
N SER A 691 -5.47 10.53 -5.82
CA SER A 691 -6.14 10.37 -4.53
C SER A 691 -7.53 11.02 -4.56
N PRO A 692 -8.52 10.45 -3.84
CA PRO A 692 -9.86 11.01 -3.80
C PRO A 692 -9.88 12.47 -3.32
N ILE A 693 -10.78 13.29 -3.90
CA ILE A 693 -10.97 14.70 -3.49
C ILE A 693 -11.56 14.85 -2.08
N GLY A 694 -11.85 13.75 -1.41
CA GLY A 694 -12.31 13.68 -0.02
C GLY A 694 -12.64 12.26 0.38
N ARG A 695 -12.72 12.03 1.68
CA ARG A 695 -12.93 10.68 2.27
C ARG A 695 -14.37 10.39 2.67
N THR A 696 -15.26 11.35 2.50
CA THR A 696 -16.65 11.24 2.94
C THR A 696 -17.61 11.49 1.79
N PRO A 697 -18.86 10.96 1.82
CA PRO A 697 -19.88 11.23 0.82
C PRO A 697 -20.25 12.73 0.67
N ARG A 698 -19.83 13.59 1.61
CA ARG A 698 -20.05 15.05 1.57
C ARG A 698 -19.11 15.77 0.60
N SER A 699 -17.95 15.20 0.36
CA SER A 699 -17.01 15.74 -0.63
C SER A 699 -17.52 15.43 -2.03
N ASN A 700 -17.60 16.44 -2.87
CA ASN A 700 -18.06 16.32 -4.26
C ASN A 700 -17.39 17.40 -5.14
N PRO A 701 -17.50 17.33 -6.47
CA PRO A 701 -16.88 18.29 -7.37
C PRO A 701 -17.25 19.74 -7.05
N ALA A 702 -18.50 20.04 -6.72
CA ALA A 702 -18.94 21.41 -6.41
C ALA A 702 -18.29 21.97 -5.13
N THR A 703 -18.12 21.14 -4.09
CA THR A 703 -17.50 21.55 -2.84
C THR A 703 -16.00 21.74 -3.00
N TYR A 704 -15.34 20.84 -3.70
CA TYR A 704 -13.87 20.86 -3.87
C TYR A 704 -13.39 22.07 -4.69
N THR A 705 -14.08 22.37 -5.78
CA THR A 705 -13.78 23.54 -6.62
C THR A 705 -14.18 24.87 -5.99
N GLY A 706 -14.84 24.84 -4.82
CA GLY A 706 -15.39 26.05 -4.19
C GLY A 706 -16.60 26.66 -4.92
N LEU A 707 -17.08 26.00 -5.97
CA LEU A 707 -18.28 26.38 -6.73
C LEU A 707 -19.53 26.42 -5.85
N PHE A 708 -19.61 25.47 -4.90
CA PHE A 708 -20.77 25.33 -4.02
C PHE A 708 -20.97 26.55 -3.12
N ASN A 709 -19.93 27.28 -2.77
CA ASN A 709 -20.05 28.53 -2.01
C ASN A 709 -20.81 29.58 -2.83
N ASP A 710 -20.44 29.76 -4.10
CA ASP A 710 -21.10 30.71 -4.98
C ASP A 710 -22.57 30.33 -5.24
N ILE A 711 -22.88 29.03 -5.34
CA ILE A 711 -24.26 28.52 -5.46
C ILE A 711 -25.07 28.80 -4.21
N ARG A 712 -24.52 28.56 -3.01
CA ARG A 712 -25.20 28.87 -1.74
C ARG A 712 -25.51 30.34 -1.57
N ASP A 713 -24.58 31.21 -1.95
CA ASP A 713 -24.74 32.66 -1.92
C ASP A 713 -25.86 33.09 -2.89
N LEU A 714 -25.92 32.47 -4.08
CA LEU A 714 -26.99 32.70 -5.03
C LEU A 714 -28.37 32.31 -4.46
N PHE A 715 -28.51 31.12 -3.88
CA PHE A 715 -29.76 30.70 -3.28
C PHE A 715 -30.18 31.58 -2.11
N ALA A 716 -29.24 32.00 -1.26
CA ALA A 716 -29.51 32.95 -0.17
C ALA A 716 -29.94 34.35 -0.69
N SER A 717 -29.54 34.73 -1.90
CA SER A 717 -29.91 35.99 -2.51
C SER A 717 -31.31 36.03 -3.12
N THR A 718 -31.96 34.85 -3.28
CA THR A 718 -33.32 34.75 -3.82
C THR A 718 -34.34 35.46 -2.94
N GLN A 719 -35.44 35.94 -3.53
CA GLN A 719 -36.50 36.65 -2.80
C GLN A 719 -37.14 35.78 -1.73
N GLU A 720 -37.35 34.49 -2.07
CA GLU A 720 -37.94 33.52 -1.14
C GLU A 720 -37.02 33.22 0.06
N ALA A 721 -35.73 33.07 -0.14
CA ALA A 721 -34.77 32.88 0.96
C ALA A 721 -34.67 34.11 1.86
N LYS A 722 -34.66 35.31 1.28
CA LYS A 722 -34.63 36.56 2.04
C LYS A 722 -35.90 36.76 2.85
N SER A 723 -37.10 36.45 2.30
CA SER A 723 -38.37 36.57 3.03
C SER A 723 -38.44 35.64 4.25
N ARG A 724 -37.71 34.50 4.18
CA ARG A 724 -37.65 33.53 5.29
C ARG A 724 -36.44 33.75 6.21
N GLY A 725 -35.58 34.73 5.93
CA GLY A 725 -34.38 34.99 6.72
C GLY A 725 -33.29 33.92 6.52
N TYR A 726 -33.25 33.21 5.40
CA TYR A 726 -32.32 32.15 5.13
C TYR A 726 -31.00 32.71 4.59
N GLY A 727 -29.93 32.60 5.37
CA GLY A 727 -28.57 32.91 4.95
C GLY A 727 -27.88 31.73 4.22
N PRO A 728 -26.66 31.91 3.69
CA PRO A 728 -25.92 30.87 2.95
C PRO A 728 -25.69 29.57 3.76
N GLY A 729 -25.63 29.65 5.08
CA GLY A 729 -25.49 28.49 5.97
C GLY A 729 -26.69 27.52 5.90
N ARG A 730 -27.92 28.03 5.59
CA ARG A 730 -29.10 27.20 5.43
C ARG A 730 -28.99 26.23 4.25
N PHE A 731 -28.29 26.64 3.21
CA PHE A 731 -28.04 25.88 1.99
C PHE A 731 -26.79 24.98 2.06
N SER A 732 -26.19 24.84 3.25
CA SER A 732 -25.07 23.95 3.50
C SER A 732 -25.55 22.63 4.09
N PHE A 733 -25.19 21.50 3.46
CA PHE A 733 -25.46 20.17 4.02
C PHE A 733 -24.47 19.80 5.15
N ASN A 734 -23.44 20.59 5.40
CA ASN A 734 -22.47 20.38 6.50
C ASN A 734 -22.91 21.05 7.80
N VAL A 735 -23.81 22.05 7.77
CA VAL A 735 -24.22 22.85 8.91
C VAL A 735 -25.64 22.49 9.30
N ARG A 736 -25.91 22.44 10.63
CA ARG A 736 -27.27 22.25 11.14
C ARG A 736 -28.21 23.39 10.74
N GLY A 737 -29.48 23.05 10.54
CA GLY A 737 -30.55 23.98 10.22
C GLY A 737 -31.18 23.76 8.84
N GLY A 738 -30.37 23.50 7.79
CA GLY A 738 -30.93 23.24 6.46
C GLY A 738 -30.74 21.81 5.96
N ARG A 739 -29.86 21.05 6.58
CA ARG A 739 -29.57 19.67 6.21
C ARG A 739 -30.61 18.69 6.76
N CYS A 740 -30.67 17.51 6.17
CA CYS A 740 -31.40 16.38 6.74
C CYS A 740 -30.64 15.89 7.99
N GLU A 741 -31.29 15.91 9.15
CA GLU A 741 -30.65 15.50 10.40
C GLU A 741 -30.57 13.97 10.56
N ALA A 742 -31.42 13.19 9.87
CA ALA A 742 -31.36 11.72 9.88
C ALA A 742 -30.04 11.18 9.31
N CYS A 743 -29.58 11.73 8.17
CA CYS A 743 -28.27 11.38 7.58
C CYS A 743 -27.20 12.44 7.83
N SER A 744 -27.47 13.45 8.65
CA SER A 744 -26.57 14.57 8.92
C SER A 744 -26.04 15.28 7.66
N GLY A 745 -26.78 15.23 6.55
CA GLY A 745 -26.42 15.83 5.28
C GLY A 745 -25.62 14.93 4.32
N ASP A 746 -25.35 13.67 4.69
CA ASP A 746 -24.61 12.73 3.81
C ASP A 746 -25.45 12.27 2.60
N GLY A 747 -26.79 12.27 2.74
CA GLY A 747 -27.71 11.72 1.72
C GLY A 747 -27.83 10.20 1.81
N VAL A 748 -26.87 9.54 2.43
CA VAL A 748 -26.78 8.09 2.63
C VAL A 748 -26.56 7.76 4.11
N LEU A 749 -26.94 6.56 4.50
CA LEU A 749 -26.65 5.98 5.81
C LEU A 749 -25.55 4.93 5.64
N LYS A 750 -24.48 5.04 6.40
CA LYS A 750 -23.40 4.06 6.44
C LYS A 750 -23.81 2.93 7.38
N ILE A 751 -23.88 1.72 6.87
CA ILE A 751 -24.07 0.50 7.65
C ILE A 751 -22.73 -0.19 7.79
N GLU A 752 -22.17 -0.18 9.00
CA GLU A 752 -20.88 -0.83 9.28
C GLU A 752 -21.06 -2.34 9.39
N MET A 753 -20.33 -3.06 8.56
CA MET A 753 -20.34 -4.52 8.49
C MET A 753 -18.99 -5.05 9.01
N HIS A 754 -18.95 -5.62 10.21
CA HIS A 754 -17.71 -6.01 10.90
C HIS A 754 -16.76 -6.92 10.10
N PHE A 755 -17.26 -7.72 9.16
CA PHE A 755 -16.47 -8.66 8.36
C PHE A 755 -16.58 -8.43 6.84
N LEU A 756 -17.41 -7.49 6.41
CA LEU A 756 -17.66 -7.14 5.01
C LEU A 756 -17.41 -5.64 4.80
N PRO A 757 -17.23 -5.19 3.55
CA PRO A 757 -17.18 -3.76 3.25
C PRO A 757 -18.45 -3.04 3.73
N ASP A 758 -18.28 -1.82 4.24
CA ASP A 758 -19.40 -0.98 4.66
C ASP A 758 -20.35 -0.72 3.50
N ILE A 759 -21.66 -0.77 3.78
CA ILE A 759 -22.71 -0.53 2.79
C ILE A 759 -23.26 0.89 3.00
N PHE A 760 -23.43 1.63 1.90
CA PHE A 760 -24.08 2.93 1.90
C PHE A 760 -25.47 2.81 1.29
N VAL A 761 -26.51 3.09 2.11
CA VAL A 761 -27.92 3.02 1.68
C VAL A 761 -28.49 4.43 1.61
N PRO A 762 -29.26 4.79 0.56
CA PRO A 762 -29.92 6.09 0.49
C PRO A 762 -30.76 6.37 1.75
N CYS A 763 -30.66 7.57 2.28
CA CYS A 763 -31.44 7.98 3.47
C CYS A 763 -32.94 7.99 3.15
N GLU A 764 -33.73 7.23 3.90
CA GLU A 764 -35.18 7.10 3.69
C GLU A 764 -35.92 8.44 3.89
N VAL A 765 -35.42 9.30 4.79
CA VAL A 765 -36.06 10.59 5.12
C VAL A 765 -35.89 11.61 4.01
N CYS A 766 -34.67 11.82 3.53
CA CYS A 766 -34.41 12.80 2.46
C CYS A 766 -34.32 12.18 1.06
N LYS A 767 -34.36 10.85 0.95
CA LYS A 767 -34.24 10.10 -0.33
C LYS A 767 -33.03 10.53 -1.15
N GLY A 768 -31.88 10.65 -0.50
CA GLY A 768 -30.64 11.08 -1.14
C GLY A 768 -30.44 12.60 -1.27
N ARG A 769 -31.47 13.41 -1.05
CA ARG A 769 -31.44 14.86 -1.34
C ARG A 769 -30.65 15.71 -0.36
N ARG A 770 -30.14 15.16 0.76
CA ARG A 770 -29.26 15.81 1.76
C ARG A 770 -29.89 16.91 2.60
N TYR A 771 -31.01 17.51 2.22
CA TYR A 771 -31.67 18.67 2.85
C TYR A 771 -33.03 18.34 3.47
N ASN A 772 -33.48 19.20 4.37
CA ASN A 772 -34.85 19.17 4.89
C ASN A 772 -35.84 19.80 3.88
N ARG A 773 -37.13 19.57 4.10
CA ARG A 773 -38.19 19.99 3.16
C ARG A 773 -38.24 21.50 2.98
N GLU A 774 -38.09 22.28 4.04
CA GLU A 774 -38.21 23.76 4.00
C GLU A 774 -37.07 24.38 3.16
N THR A 775 -35.85 23.82 3.23
CA THR A 775 -34.74 24.30 2.39
C THR A 775 -34.98 23.95 0.91
N LEU A 776 -35.60 22.80 0.61
CA LEU A 776 -35.91 22.38 -0.76
C LEU A 776 -37.06 23.16 -1.42
N GLU A 777 -37.83 23.92 -0.64
CA GLU A 777 -38.89 24.79 -1.20
C GLU A 777 -38.30 26.01 -1.91
N VAL A 778 -37.12 26.51 -1.50
CA VAL A 778 -36.47 27.64 -2.12
C VAL A 778 -35.94 27.24 -3.51
N ARG A 779 -36.34 28.02 -4.51
CA ARG A 779 -36.02 27.73 -5.92
C ARG A 779 -35.33 28.88 -6.63
N TYR A 780 -34.40 28.54 -7.50
CA TYR A 780 -33.79 29.45 -8.48
C TYR A 780 -34.07 28.89 -9.88
N LYS A 781 -34.73 29.67 -10.79
CA LYS A 781 -35.16 29.22 -12.11
C LYS A 781 -35.91 27.86 -12.05
N GLY A 782 -36.76 27.67 -11.05
CA GLY A 782 -37.57 26.47 -10.88
C GLY A 782 -36.89 25.26 -10.28
N LYS A 783 -35.57 25.28 -10.03
CA LYS A 783 -34.77 24.22 -9.43
C LYS A 783 -34.40 24.54 -8.00
N ASN A 784 -34.49 23.56 -7.11
CA ASN A 784 -33.98 23.67 -5.74
C ASN A 784 -32.49 23.30 -5.66
N ILE A 785 -31.87 23.48 -4.51
CA ILE A 785 -30.43 23.25 -4.35
C ILE A 785 -30.02 21.77 -4.53
N ALA A 786 -30.90 20.82 -4.18
CA ALA A 786 -30.64 19.40 -4.43
C ALA A 786 -30.76 19.06 -5.93
N ASP A 787 -31.73 19.67 -6.64
CA ASP A 787 -31.83 19.50 -8.10
C ASP A 787 -30.56 20.03 -8.80
N VAL A 788 -29.97 21.12 -8.30
CA VAL A 788 -28.71 21.66 -8.84
C VAL A 788 -27.53 20.72 -8.59
N LEU A 789 -27.47 20.07 -7.43
CA LEU A 789 -26.41 19.07 -7.16
C LEU A 789 -26.55 17.82 -8.03
N GLU A 790 -27.75 17.48 -8.47
CA GLU A 790 -28.02 16.36 -9.40
C GLU A 790 -27.74 16.70 -10.87
N MET A 791 -27.58 17.98 -11.21
CA MET A 791 -27.21 18.39 -12.57
C MET A 791 -25.82 17.89 -12.93
N THR A 792 -25.63 17.48 -14.18
CA THR A 792 -24.30 17.33 -14.78
C THR A 792 -23.63 18.69 -14.92
N VAL A 793 -22.30 18.67 -15.07
CA VAL A 793 -21.53 19.93 -15.27
C VAL A 793 -22.00 20.62 -16.56
N ASP A 794 -22.27 19.87 -17.65
CA ASP A 794 -22.76 20.42 -18.92
C ASP A 794 -24.10 21.11 -18.75
N GLU A 795 -25.08 20.46 -18.10
CA GLU A 795 -26.38 21.08 -17.79
C GLU A 795 -26.26 22.33 -16.93
N ALA A 796 -25.32 22.30 -15.97
CA ALA A 796 -25.06 23.41 -15.05
C ALA A 796 -24.42 24.61 -15.76
N VAL A 797 -23.54 24.41 -16.75
CA VAL A 797 -22.99 25.49 -17.58
C VAL A 797 -24.10 26.26 -18.29
N GLU A 798 -25.05 25.57 -18.87
CA GLU A 798 -26.22 26.19 -19.55
C GLU A 798 -27.14 26.89 -18.52
N PHE A 799 -27.43 26.22 -17.41
CA PHE A 799 -28.32 26.74 -16.38
C PHE A 799 -27.80 28.05 -15.75
N PHE A 800 -26.48 28.11 -15.49
CA PHE A 800 -25.80 29.26 -14.88
C PHE A 800 -25.16 30.20 -15.92
N ALA A 801 -25.45 30.09 -17.18
CA ALA A 801 -24.87 30.91 -18.25
C ALA A 801 -24.83 32.43 -17.95
N PRO A 802 -25.91 33.03 -17.31
CA PRO A 802 -25.90 34.45 -16.98
C PRO A 802 -24.97 34.86 -15.82
N LEU A 803 -24.37 33.91 -15.12
CA LEU A 803 -23.56 34.14 -13.91
C LEU A 803 -22.09 33.80 -14.16
N PRO A 804 -21.25 34.80 -14.60
CA PRO A 804 -19.89 34.54 -15.05
C PRO A 804 -19.02 33.86 -14.02
N ARG A 805 -19.19 34.22 -12.74
CA ARG A 805 -18.39 33.63 -11.63
C ARG A 805 -18.60 32.14 -11.46
N ILE A 806 -19.84 31.66 -11.55
CA ILE A 806 -20.21 30.25 -11.49
C ILE A 806 -19.85 29.56 -12.81
N ARG A 807 -20.25 30.16 -13.94
CA ARG A 807 -20.00 29.62 -15.28
C ARG A 807 -18.51 29.37 -15.55
N ASN A 808 -17.62 30.27 -15.17
CA ASN A 808 -16.18 30.10 -15.43
C ASN A 808 -15.61 28.90 -14.72
N LYS A 809 -16.02 28.64 -13.46
CA LYS A 809 -15.60 27.42 -12.72
C LYS A 809 -16.18 26.15 -13.32
N LEU A 810 -17.43 26.18 -13.78
CA LEU A 810 -18.06 25.06 -14.50
C LEU A 810 -17.34 24.79 -15.83
N GLN A 811 -16.99 25.85 -16.57
CA GLN A 811 -16.28 25.73 -17.84
C GLN A 811 -14.93 25.03 -17.67
N THR A 812 -14.17 25.32 -16.60
CA THR A 812 -12.90 24.61 -16.35
C THR A 812 -13.11 23.10 -16.10
N LEU A 813 -14.25 22.69 -15.52
CA LEU A 813 -14.60 21.27 -15.39
C LEU A 813 -14.95 20.64 -16.76
N CYS A 814 -15.65 21.36 -17.63
CA CYS A 814 -15.89 20.90 -19.01
C CYS A 814 -14.59 20.79 -19.82
N ASP A 815 -13.70 21.78 -19.69
CA ASP A 815 -12.40 21.81 -20.40
C ASP A 815 -11.52 20.59 -20.09
N VAL A 816 -11.60 20.06 -18.87
CA VAL A 816 -10.88 18.84 -18.48
C VAL A 816 -11.69 17.54 -18.81
N GLY A 817 -12.81 17.65 -19.54
CA GLY A 817 -13.61 16.51 -19.97
C GLY A 817 -14.51 15.89 -18.89
N LEU A 818 -14.93 16.67 -17.88
CA LEU A 818 -15.82 16.23 -16.80
C LEU A 818 -17.27 16.72 -16.96
N GLY A 819 -17.69 17.08 -18.19
CA GLY A 819 -19.03 17.57 -18.46
C GLY A 819 -20.17 16.65 -18.02
N TYR A 820 -19.94 15.35 -18.09
CA TYR A 820 -20.91 14.30 -17.72
C TYR A 820 -21.04 14.05 -16.21
N VAL A 821 -20.11 14.53 -15.39
CA VAL A 821 -20.09 14.27 -13.93
C VAL A 821 -21.15 15.16 -13.24
N LYS A 822 -21.89 14.62 -12.26
CA LYS A 822 -22.83 15.40 -11.47
C LYS A 822 -22.11 16.28 -10.46
N LEU A 823 -22.61 17.50 -10.24
CA LEU A 823 -22.03 18.46 -9.30
C LEU A 823 -21.95 17.92 -7.86
N GLY A 824 -22.95 17.17 -7.43
CA GLY A 824 -23.08 16.58 -6.11
C GLY A 824 -22.61 15.13 -6.01
N GLN A 825 -21.99 14.56 -7.05
CA GLN A 825 -21.50 13.18 -7.05
C GLN A 825 -20.49 12.95 -5.92
N PRO A 826 -20.72 11.96 -5.03
CA PRO A 826 -19.80 11.69 -3.92
C PRO A 826 -18.39 11.37 -4.41
N SER A 827 -17.39 11.86 -3.67
CA SER A 827 -15.97 11.59 -3.99
C SER A 827 -15.61 10.11 -3.98
N THR A 828 -16.38 9.30 -3.26
CA THR A 828 -16.22 7.84 -3.17
C THR A 828 -16.66 7.09 -4.44
N GLU A 829 -17.44 7.75 -5.30
CA GLU A 829 -17.93 7.21 -6.57
C GLU A 829 -17.09 7.66 -7.78
N LEU A 830 -16.25 8.68 -7.57
CA LEU A 830 -15.34 9.16 -8.62
C LEU A 830 -14.19 8.17 -8.82
N SER A 831 -13.82 7.93 -10.06
CA SER A 831 -12.58 7.25 -10.40
C SER A 831 -11.36 8.10 -10.04
N GLY A 832 -10.17 7.47 -9.90
CA GLY A 832 -8.94 8.20 -9.62
C GLY A 832 -8.64 9.28 -10.66
N GLY A 833 -8.84 8.99 -11.95
CA GLY A 833 -8.66 9.95 -13.03
C GLY A 833 -9.67 11.10 -13.00
N GLU A 834 -10.94 10.86 -12.64
CA GLU A 834 -11.93 11.92 -12.45
C GLU A 834 -11.57 12.82 -11.27
N ALA A 835 -11.16 12.24 -10.13
CA ALA A 835 -10.71 13.01 -8.97
C ALA A 835 -9.50 13.90 -9.31
N GLN A 836 -8.53 13.39 -10.06
CA GLN A 836 -7.37 14.12 -10.54
C GLN A 836 -7.77 15.30 -11.45
N ARG A 837 -8.70 15.08 -12.40
CA ARG A 837 -9.20 16.14 -13.28
C ARG A 837 -9.99 17.21 -12.52
N VAL A 838 -10.74 16.87 -11.47
CA VAL A 838 -11.38 17.86 -10.59
C VAL A 838 -10.34 18.73 -9.88
N LYS A 839 -9.21 18.14 -9.42
CA LYS A 839 -8.09 18.89 -8.83
C LYS A 839 -7.47 19.85 -9.86
N LEU A 840 -7.22 19.36 -11.07
CA LEU A 840 -6.69 20.15 -12.17
C LEU A 840 -7.61 21.33 -12.54
N ALA A 841 -8.91 21.09 -12.69
CA ALA A 841 -9.90 22.13 -12.94
C ALA A 841 -9.91 23.20 -11.85
N THR A 842 -9.72 22.81 -10.59
CA THR A 842 -9.64 23.75 -9.47
C THR A 842 -8.43 24.66 -9.57
N GLU A 843 -7.26 24.13 -9.93
CA GLU A 843 -6.06 24.95 -10.11
C GLU A 843 -6.16 25.88 -11.34
N LEU A 844 -6.75 25.42 -12.44
CA LEU A 844 -7.03 26.24 -13.63
C LEU A 844 -7.95 27.42 -13.35
N SER A 845 -8.85 27.29 -12.38
CA SER A 845 -9.77 28.39 -12.00
C SER A 845 -9.10 29.50 -11.21
N LYS A 846 -7.83 29.31 -10.77
CA LYS A 846 -7.04 30.30 -10.02
C LYS A 846 -6.23 31.18 -10.96
N ILE A 847 -5.86 32.36 -10.47
CA ILE A 847 -4.98 33.30 -11.22
C ILE A 847 -3.57 32.70 -11.25
N ALA A 848 -3.02 32.52 -12.44
CA ALA A 848 -1.65 32.03 -12.62
C ALA A 848 -0.62 33.10 -12.24
N THR A 849 0.39 32.70 -11.47
CA THR A 849 1.53 33.57 -11.09
C THR A 849 2.69 33.50 -12.10
N GLY A 850 2.70 32.44 -12.94
CA GLY A 850 3.79 32.14 -13.86
C GLY A 850 5.05 31.57 -13.18
N LYS A 851 4.97 31.25 -11.89
CA LYS A 851 6.07 30.66 -11.09
C LYS A 851 5.67 29.40 -10.33
N THR A 852 4.53 28.82 -10.68
CA THR A 852 4.04 27.60 -10.04
C THR A 852 4.56 26.38 -10.79
N ILE A 853 5.02 25.37 -10.07
CA ILE A 853 5.31 24.04 -10.62
C ILE A 853 4.16 23.10 -10.30
N TYR A 854 3.58 22.50 -11.35
CA TYR A 854 2.54 21.47 -11.28
C TYR A 854 3.17 20.11 -11.48
N ILE A 855 2.90 19.19 -10.58
CA ILE A 855 3.34 17.80 -10.65
C ILE A 855 2.11 16.91 -10.83
N LEU A 856 2.13 16.07 -11.87
CA LEU A 856 1.05 15.15 -12.20
C LEU A 856 1.59 13.73 -12.31
N ASP A 857 0.89 12.78 -11.71
CA ASP A 857 1.23 11.36 -11.76
C ASP A 857 0.21 10.61 -12.62
N GLU A 858 0.66 10.11 -13.78
CA GLU A 858 -0.11 9.36 -14.78
C GLU A 858 -1.51 9.95 -15.06
N PRO A 859 -1.60 11.23 -15.51
CA PRO A 859 -2.88 11.90 -15.67
C PRO A 859 -3.76 11.37 -16.81
N THR A 860 -3.24 10.49 -17.67
CA THR A 860 -4.00 9.88 -18.77
C THR A 860 -4.70 8.58 -18.39
N THR A 861 -4.58 8.16 -17.15
CA THR A 861 -5.22 6.96 -16.61
C THR A 861 -6.73 6.96 -16.85
N GLY A 862 -7.26 5.92 -17.51
CA GLY A 862 -8.69 5.78 -17.81
C GLY A 862 -9.23 6.75 -18.85
N LEU A 863 -8.37 7.39 -19.64
CA LEU A 863 -8.76 8.34 -20.66
C LEU A 863 -8.73 7.74 -22.08
N HIS A 864 -9.82 7.96 -22.81
CA HIS A 864 -9.81 7.78 -24.25
C HIS A 864 -8.90 8.81 -24.93
N THR A 865 -8.33 8.49 -26.09
CA THR A 865 -7.40 9.37 -26.82
C THR A 865 -7.95 10.78 -27.07
N ASP A 866 -9.26 10.95 -27.29
CA ASP A 866 -9.87 12.28 -27.43
C ASP A 866 -9.87 13.07 -26.12
N ASP A 867 -10.03 12.40 -24.97
CA ASP A 867 -9.94 13.03 -23.64
C ASP A 867 -8.48 13.37 -23.31
N VAL A 868 -7.52 12.55 -23.74
CA VAL A 868 -6.07 12.87 -23.67
C VAL A 868 -5.74 14.13 -24.45
N ARG A 869 -6.31 14.32 -25.66
CA ARG A 869 -6.16 15.54 -26.45
C ARG A 869 -6.63 16.78 -25.68
N LYS A 870 -7.82 16.72 -25.10
CA LYS A 870 -8.36 17.83 -24.27
C LYS A 870 -7.49 18.13 -23.07
N LEU A 871 -7.02 17.09 -22.38
CA LEU A 871 -6.09 17.22 -21.25
C LEU A 871 -4.80 17.91 -21.67
N LEU A 872 -4.20 17.52 -22.79
CA LEU A 872 -2.99 18.13 -23.34
C LEU A 872 -3.19 19.61 -23.63
N GLU A 873 -4.31 20.02 -24.22
CA GLU A 873 -4.65 21.41 -24.48
C GLU A 873 -4.67 22.24 -23.16
N VAL A 874 -5.18 21.65 -22.10
CA VAL A 874 -5.22 22.25 -20.77
C VAL A 874 -3.81 22.40 -20.17
N LEU A 875 -2.98 21.34 -20.24
CA LEU A 875 -1.61 21.35 -19.73
C LEU A 875 -0.73 22.36 -20.49
N GLN A 876 -0.91 22.44 -21.83
CA GLN A 876 -0.21 23.41 -22.65
C GLN A 876 -0.59 24.87 -22.26
N ARG A 877 -1.88 25.16 -21.99
CA ARG A 877 -2.32 26.48 -21.49
C ARG A 877 -1.67 26.86 -20.15
N LEU A 878 -1.46 25.88 -19.26
CA LEU A 878 -0.74 26.13 -17.98
C LEU A 878 0.71 26.54 -18.23
N VAL A 879 1.39 25.86 -19.14
CA VAL A 879 2.79 26.19 -19.49
C VAL A 879 2.85 27.55 -20.22
N ASP A 880 1.93 27.82 -21.15
CA ASP A 880 1.86 29.10 -21.86
C ASP A 880 1.63 30.30 -20.93
N SER A 881 1.04 30.07 -19.76
CA SER A 881 0.90 31.04 -18.69
C SER A 881 2.21 31.27 -17.87
N GLY A 882 3.33 30.68 -18.29
CA GLY A 882 4.65 30.80 -17.66
C GLY A 882 4.96 29.78 -16.56
N ASN A 883 4.02 28.89 -16.23
CA ASN A 883 4.22 27.86 -15.21
C ASN A 883 5.06 26.68 -15.73
N THR A 884 5.55 25.86 -14.82
CA THR A 884 6.24 24.61 -15.15
C THR A 884 5.29 23.43 -14.89
N VAL A 885 5.24 22.48 -15.80
CA VAL A 885 4.44 21.26 -15.66
C VAL A 885 5.37 20.07 -15.76
N VAL A 886 5.40 19.23 -14.71
CA VAL A 886 6.16 17.99 -14.66
C VAL A 886 5.16 16.83 -14.56
N VAL A 887 5.25 15.89 -15.50
CA VAL A 887 4.31 14.76 -15.60
C VAL A 887 5.08 13.44 -15.58
N ILE A 888 4.66 12.51 -14.76
CA ILE A 888 5.08 11.10 -14.89
C ILE A 888 4.13 10.44 -15.89
N GLU A 889 4.64 9.89 -17.00
CA GLU A 889 3.78 9.31 -18.02
C GLU A 889 4.41 8.18 -18.81
N HIS A 890 3.51 7.31 -19.31
CA HIS A 890 3.84 6.20 -20.21
C HIS A 890 3.13 6.33 -21.58
N ASN A 891 2.12 7.18 -21.67
CA ASN A 891 1.35 7.40 -22.89
C ASN A 891 2.19 8.13 -23.93
N LEU A 892 2.43 7.50 -25.08
CA LEU A 892 3.27 8.03 -26.16
C LEU A 892 2.71 9.32 -26.75
N ASP A 893 1.39 9.51 -26.76
CA ASP A 893 0.76 10.73 -27.24
C ASP A 893 1.07 11.95 -26.36
N VAL A 894 1.21 11.73 -25.04
CA VAL A 894 1.67 12.77 -24.12
C VAL A 894 3.16 13.00 -24.24
N ILE A 895 3.94 11.91 -24.30
CA ILE A 895 5.41 11.98 -24.37
C ILE A 895 5.86 12.74 -25.64
N LYS A 896 5.22 12.48 -26.80
CA LYS A 896 5.57 13.20 -28.05
C LYS A 896 5.26 14.68 -28.01
N CYS A 897 4.35 15.12 -27.13
CA CYS A 897 3.95 16.53 -26.97
C CYS A 897 4.79 17.29 -25.94
N ALA A 898 5.73 16.65 -25.25
CA ALA A 898 6.58 17.27 -24.24
C ALA A 898 7.62 18.22 -24.85
N ASP A 899 8.02 19.23 -24.11
CA ASP A 899 9.16 20.11 -24.45
C ASP A 899 10.48 19.43 -24.05
N HIS A 900 10.48 18.74 -22.91
CA HIS A 900 11.64 18.08 -22.34
C HIS A 900 11.28 16.71 -21.77
N LEU A 901 12.12 15.70 -22.00
CA LEU A 901 11.96 14.35 -21.47
C LEU A 901 13.11 13.98 -20.53
N ILE A 902 12.78 13.23 -19.48
CA ILE A 902 13.75 12.60 -18.58
C ILE A 902 13.39 11.10 -18.56
N ASP A 903 14.24 10.27 -19.17
CA ASP A 903 14.02 8.83 -19.24
C ASP A 903 14.86 8.09 -18.21
N LEU A 904 14.17 7.37 -17.30
CA LEU A 904 14.76 6.61 -16.20
C LEU A 904 14.78 5.11 -16.52
N GLY A 905 15.86 4.45 -16.16
CA GLY A 905 16.03 3.03 -16.42
C GLY A 905 17.39 2.50 -15.98
N PRO A 906 17.95 1.55 -16.76
CA PRO A 906 17.37 0.88 -17.94
C PRO A 906 16.28 -0.13 -17.61
N GLU A 907 16.29 -0.69 -16.38
CA GLU A 907 15.35 -1.69 -15.89
C GLU A 907 14.55 -1.18 -14.67
N GLY A 908 13.66 -2.02 -14.13
CA GLY A 908 12.97 -1.74 -12.86
C GLY A 908 13.74 -2.26 -11.65
N GLY A 909 13.41 -1.77 -10.44
CA GLY A 909 14.01 -2.18 -9.18
C GLY A 909 15.50 -1.89 -9.11
N ASP A 910 16.27 -2.86 -8.61
CA ASP A 910 17.74 -2.71 -8.45
C ASP A 910 18.50 -2.56 -9.78
N GLY A 911 17.91 -2.97 -10.89
CA GLY A 911 18.46 -2.75 -12.23
C GLY A 911 18.20 -1.35 -12.81
N GLY A 912 17.41 -0.53 -12.11
CA GLY A 912 17.01 0.82 -12.50
C GLY A 912 17.71 1.93 -11.73
N GLY A 913 17.02 3.05 -11.58
CA GLY A 913 17.44 4.17 -10.75
C GLY A 913 18.51 5.06 -11.33
N THR A 914 18.75 4.99 -12.64
CA THR A 914 19.69 5.85 -13.37
C THR A 914 18.98 6.62 -14.48
N ILE A 915 19.58 7.71 -14.94
CA ILE A 915 19.12 8.43 -16.12
C ILE A 915 19.67 7.72 -17.35
N VAL A 916 18.77 7.33 -18.25
CA VAL A 916 19.14 6.72 -19.53
C VAL A 916 19.46 7.81 -20.56
N CYS A 917 18.58 8.80 -20.67
CA CYS A 917 18.79 9.99 -21.48
C CYS A 917 17.84 11.13 -21.08
N THR A 918 18.20 12.36 -21.43
CA THR A 918 17.38 13.57 -21.25
C THR A 918 17.47 14.41 -22.52
N GLY A 919 16.45 15.19 -22.80
CA GLY A 919 16.42 16.08 -23.97
C GLY A 919 15.02 16.22 -24.54
N THR A 920 14.93 16.67 -25.78
CA THR A 920 13.67 16.71 -26.52
C THR A 920 13.19 15.31 -26.90
N PRO A 921 11.90 15.13 -27.20
CA PRO A 921 11.39 13.83 -27.67
C PRO A 921 12.17 13.25 -28.87
N GLU A 922 12.65 14.11 -29.78
CA GLU A 922 13.44 13.74 -30.94
C GLU A 922 14.83 13.21 -30.53
N GLU A 923 15.48 13.85 -29.57
CA GLU A 923 16.77 13.40 -29.02
C GLU A 923 16.66 12.08 -28.29
N VAL A 924 15.61 11.89 -27.48
CA VAL A 924 15.34 10.65 -26.79
C VAL A 924 15.00 9.53 -27.77
N ALA A 925 14.25 9.80 -28.84
CA ALA A 925 13.97 8.84 -29.91
C ALA A 925 15.24 8.38 -30.66
N ALA A 926 16.28 9.22 -30.69
CA ALA A 926 17.58 8.86 -31.27
C ALA A 926 18.45 8.03 -30.31
N CYS A 927 18.14 7.99 -29.03
CA CYS A 927 18.90 7.27 -28.01
C CYS A 927 18.63 5.75 -28.07
N ARG A 928 19.62 4.97 -28.49
CA ARG A 928 19.49 3.51 -28.64
C ARG A 928 19.27 2.74 -27.36
N SER A 929 19.74 3.26 -26.22
CA SER A 929 19.60 2.64 -24.90
C SER A 929 18.22 2.88 -24.26
N SER A 930 17.45 3.84 -24.77
CA SER A 930 16.12 4.18 -24.28
C SER A 930 15.07 3.24 -24.87
N PHE A 931 14.39 2.47 -24.03
CA PHE A 931 13.21 1.72 -24.47
C PHE A 931 12.08 2.67 -24.87
N THR A 932 11.84 3.72 -24.12
CA THR A 932 10.86 4.77 -24.47
C THR A 932 11.17 5.36 -25.84
N GLY A 933 12.45 5.68 -26.10
CA GLY A 933 12.91 6.21 -27.40
C GLY A 933 12.60 5.31 -28.59
N GLN A 934 12.76 3.98 -28.41
CA GLN A 934 12.47 3.00 -29.47
C GLN A 934 10.99 2.99 -29.88
N TYR A 935 10.06 3.10 -28.93
CA TYR A 935 8.63 3.18 -29.21
C TYR A 935 8.23 4.58 -29.71
N LEU A 936 8.81 5.63 -29.14
CA LEU A 936 8.54 7.03 -29.50
C LEU A 936 8.91 7.32 -30.95
N LYS A 937 10.00 6.75 -31.45
CA LYS A 937 10.44 6.88 -32.84
C LYS A 937 9.32 6.49 -33.83
N LYS A 938 8.61 5.39 -33.57
CA LYS A 938 7.49 4.92 -34.40
C LYS A 938 6.33 5.91 -34.47
N VAL A 939 6.15 6.71 -33.43
CA VAL A 939 5.03 7.67 -33.32
C VAL A 939 5.42 9.03 -33.90
N LEU A 940 6.69 9.43 -33.82
CA LEU A 940 7.19 10.67 -34.40
C LEU A 940 7.36 10.58 -35.94
N GLU A 941 7.60 9.38 -36.47
CA GLU A 941 7.74 9.12 -37.93
C GLU A 941 6.38 8.96 -38.65
N LYS A 942 5.28 8.74 -37.91
CA LYS A 942 3.90 8.67 -38.43
C LYS A 942 3.29 10.09 -38.55
#